data_9127f954fa9286b9d34d935019fa6089
#
_entry.id   9127f954fa9286b9d34d935019fa6089
#
_cell.length_a   1.000
_cell.length_b   1.000
_cell.length_c   1.000
_cell.angle_alpha   90.00
_cell.angle_beta   90.00
_cell.angle_gamma   90.00
#
_symmetry.space_group_name_H-M   'P 1'
#
loop_
_entity.id
_entity.type
_entity.pdbx_description
1 polymer ?
#
loop_
_entity_poly.entity_id
_entity_poly.type
_entity_poly.pdbx_seq_one_letter_code
_entity_poly.pdbx_strand_id
1 'polypeptide(L)'
;MASFTPDISEDIPLNIGNPTLSGLWTNNAEDYDVAIGGLPFFMAPTDADPYQRETAPYRKDQFDNAKEPGEQSLVGWWMRSQSSFHGGAGIKFFDPSAGESISYRFLDSQGVNVWTKGEVTLLKSCTSIHEMTTAVSTTHNKAEQHIRSVQWATGGTTYNGVLVHDGYDVDRIDSNGNIEHWVDYNSGVRDPVYAICDDGKFGYWVTNDSVSTKLEINKKLISDGAAVAPTPMLSTPSITVTSAEMEFVKDRIVACINNAVYEISPTATTLPSPVYTNPNTNYVYTSITASGPAIYTAGHSGIYSTIQKYTLNTSGAMPTLTQASVAAELPPGEIVHKIFYYLGYMAIGTSRGVRIAVVNDQDGSINYGPLIVETRQPVYDFAARDRFIWATTGIGSTDAGLIRIDLGTTIEGESLRFAYANDLQFTQTEARPTTAVGFIGITDRLAFSTGRLTTDGAIYFEEASTLVPTGYVQTGGIRYGTLEPKNYKFVRGRGDVTNGAIDLRTVDSSNNTYTIITYNSSTGTPEAATSSPEGPQEYISYKFTLSRSASNTSLGPVFKGYQVKALPATKRQRLIQFPVWCFDVETDRYNVQTGYEGRAWERIQLLEEIEAVGDIINVQDFTTGERVQALIERMNFTRKTPPDKRFDGFGGMLTITVRTVL
;
A
#
# COMPACT_ATOMS: atom_id res chain seq x y z
N MET A 1 12.59 -25.24 -48.51
CA MET A 1 11.57 -24.18 -48.54
C MET A 1 10.43 -24.64 -47.69
N ALA A 2 9.96 -23.82 -46.77
CA ALA A 2 8.75 -24.14 -46.04
C ALA A 2 7.60 -24.19 -47.05
N SER A 3 6.76 -25.22 -47.01
CA SER A 3 5.59 -25.32 -47.87
C SER A 3 4.62 -24.19 -47.50
N PHE A 4 4.46 -23.25 -48.39
CA PHE A 4 3.56 -22.13 -48.23
C PHE A 4 2.17 -22.52 -48.76
N THR A 5 1.14 -22.41 -47.94
CA THR A 5 -0.23 -22.69 -48.34
C THR A 5 -0.92 -21.39 -48.78
N PRO A 6 -1.35 -21.29 -50.03
CA PRO A 6 -2.07 -20.12 -50.52
C PRO A 6 -3.37 -19.87 -49.75
N ASP A 7 -3.73 -18.60 -49.56
CA ASP A 7 -4.93 -18.14 -48.87
C ASP A 7 -5.74 -17.18 -49.75
N ILE A 8 -6.07 -17.63 -50.91
CA ILE A 8 -6.91 -16.90 -51.85
C ILE A 8 -8.25 -17.61 -51.95
N SER A 9 -9.32 -16.88 -51.79
CA SER A 9 -10.70 -17.37 -51.81
C SER A 9 -11.52 -16.90 -53.02
N GLU A 10 -10.97 -16.05 -53.87
CA GLU A 10 -11.69 -15.52 -55.02
C GLU A 10 -11.76 -16.54 -56.17
N ASP A 11 -12.97 -16.87 -56.63
CA ASP A 11 -13.21 -17.58 -57.85
C ASP A 11 -13.29 -16.57 -59.01
N ILE A 12 -12.28 -16.57 -59.87
CA ILE A 12 -12.16 -15.61 -60.98
C ILE A 12 -12.80 -16.20 -62.23
N PRO A 13 -13.86 -15.57 -62.83
CA PRO A 13 -14.41 -16.03 -64.04
C PRO A 13 -13.42 -15.89 -65.24
N LEU A 14 -13.41 -16.88 -66.12
CA LEU A 14 -12.64 -16.81 -67.31
C LEU A 14 -13.19 -15.70 -68.26
N ASN A 15 -12.32 -15.09 -69.02
CA ASN A 15 -12.72 -14.04 -69.94
C ASN A 15 -13.72 -14.60 -71.01
N ILE A 16 -14.95 -14.08 -70.93
CA ILE A 16 -16.08 -14.51 -71.77
C ILE A 16 -15.87 -14.15 -73.27
N GLY A 17 -14.99 -13.20 -73.54
CA GLY A 17 -14.63 -12.82 -74.91
C GLY A 17 -13.84 -13.88 -75.69
N ASN A 18 -13.36 -14.93 -75.06
CA ASN A 18 -12.66 -16.04 -75.68
C ASN A 18 -13.56 -17.28 -75.68
N PRO A 19 -14.11 -17.67 -76.85
CA PRO A 19 -15.08 -18.75 -76.93
C PRO A 19 -14.54 -20.15 -76.59
N THR A 20 -13.23 -20.30 -76.41
CA THR A 20 -12.59 -21.57 -76.06
C THR A 20 -12.38 -21.71 -74.53
N LEU A 21 -12.56 -20.65 -73.81
CA LEU A 21 -12.37 -20.61 -72.35
C LEU A 21 -13.66 -20.08 -71.73
N SER A 22 -14.52 -20.96 -71.27
CA SER A 22 -15.77 -20.60 -70.58
C SER A 22 -15.85 -21.32 -69.20
N GLY A 23 -16.27 -20.61 -68.16
CA GLY A 23 -16.44 -21.14 -66.84
C GLY A 23 -15.81 -20.25 -65.77
N LEU A 24 -15.60 -20.82 -64.58
CA LEU A 24 -14.85 -20.20 -63.44
C LEU A 24 -13.43 -20.76 -63.44
N TRP A 25 -12.47 -19.89 -63.33
CA TRP A 25 -11.10 -20.25 -63.01
C TRP A 25 -10.95 -20.36 -61.48
N THR A 26 -10.71 -21.56 -61.02
CA THR A 26 -10.39 -21.75 -59.61
C THR A 26 -8.99 -21.22 -59.40
N ASN A 27 -8.86 -20.17 -58.65
CA ASN A 27 -7.60 -19.47 -58.52
C ASN A 27 -6.51 -20.34 -57.88
N ASN A 28 -5.29 -20.09 -58.31
CA ASN A 28 -4.09 -20.56 -57.68
C ASN A 28 -3.28 -19.33 -57.27
N ALA A 29 -3.07 -19.14 -55.97
CA ALA A 29 -2.37 -17.98 -55.42
C ALA A 29 -0.98 -17.77 -56.04
N GLU A 30 -0.32 -18.86 -56.48
CA GLU A 30 1.02 -18.82 -57.09
C GLU A 30 1.02 -18.16 -58.47
N ASP A 31 -0.14 -18.00 -59.10
CA ASP A 31 -0.26 -17.37 -60.42
C ASP A 31 -0.12 -15.85 -60.36
N TYR A 32 -0.17 -15.28 -59.17
CA TYR A 32 -0.08 -13.85 -58.88
C TYR A 32 1.17 -13.53 -58.00
N ASP A 33 1.39 -12.26 -57.70
CA ASP A 33 2.51 -11.81 -56.90
C ASP A 33 2.14 -11.65 -55.41
N VAL A 34 0.91 -11.23 -55.12
CA VAL A 34 0.42 -10.97 -53.78
C VAL A 34 -1.08 -11.23 -53.67
N ALA A 35 -1.54 -11.67 -52.52
CA ALA A 35 -2.95 -11.72 -52.14
C ALA A 35 -3.21 -10.78 -50.95
N ILE A 36 -4.25 -9.95 -51.08
CA ILE A 36 -4.65 -8.97 -50.08
C ILE A 36 -6.14 -9.14 -49.80
N GLY A 37 -6.51 -9.56 -48.57
CA GLY A 37 -7.91 -9.84 -48.23
C GLY A 37 -8.55 -10.94 -49.05
N GLY A 38 -7.78 -11.93 -49.51
CA GLY A 38 -8.25 -13.01 -50.37
C GLY A 38 -8.28 -12.65 -51.87
N LEU A 39 -7.95 -11.43 -52.26
CA LEU A 39 -7.92 -10.98 -53.65
C LEU A 39 -6.50 -11.04 -54.21
N PRO A 40 -6.27 -11.68 -55.36
CA PRO A 40 -4.95 -11.78 -55.98
C PRO A 40 -4.61 -10.55 -56.81
N PHE A 41 -3.33 -10.14 -56.82
CA PHE A 41 -2.84 -9.00 -57.59
C PHE A 41 -1.45 -9.23 -58.15
N PHE A 42 -1.15 -8.58 -59.29
CA PHE A 42 0.21 -8.39 -59.78
C PHE A 42 0.83 -7.12 -59.23
N MET A 43 2.06 -7.19 -58.83
CA MET A 43 2.82 -6.04 -58.36
C MET A 43 3.13 -5.05 -59.48
N ALA A 44 3.03 -3.76 -59.17
CA ALA A 44 3.26 -2.65 -60.08
C ALA A 44 4.24 -1.60 -59.54
N PRO A 45 5.44 -1.97 -59.03
CA PRO A 45 6.32 -0.98 -58.41
C PRO A 45 6.86 0.00 -59.44
N THR A 46 6.84 1.29 -59.07
CA THR A 46 7.43 2.38 -59.87
C THR A 46 8.34 3.23 -58.93
N ASP A 47 9.15 4.11 -59.54
CA ASP A 47 9.98 5.03 -58.74
C ASP A 47 9.12 5.98 -57.88
N ALA A 48 7.91 6.31 -58.32
CA ALA A 48 6.98 7.18 -57.57
C ALA A 48 6.19 6.41 -56.51
N ASP A 49 5.83 5.14 -56.81
CA ASP A 49 5.07 4.25 -55.92
C ASP A 49 5.84 2.93 -55.74
N PRO A 50 6.91 2.91 -54.95
CA PRO A 50 7.71 1.70 -54.73
C PRO A 50 7.01 0.72 -53.79
N TYR A 51 7.39 -0.55 -53.88
CA TYR A 51 7.13 -1.47 -52.79
C TYR A 51 7.97 -1.02 -51.59
N GLN A 52 7.33 -0.72 -50.47
CA GLN A 52 7.98 -0.28 -49.24
C GLN A 52 7.57 -1.14 -48.07
N ARG A 53 8.53 -1.39 -47.20
CA ARG A 53 8.29 -2.09 -45.94
C ARG A 53 9.00 -1.37 -44.84
N GLU A 54 8.22 -0.76 -43.93
CA GLU A 54 8.73 0.03 -42.84
C GLU A 54 8.32 -0.59 -41.50
N THR A 55 9.15 -0.44 -40.50
CA THR A 55 8.74 -0.70 -39.14
C THR A 55 8.05 0.54 -38.60
N ALA A 56 6.76 0.41 -38.27
CA ALA A 56 6.00 1.53 -37.73
C ALA A 56 6.70 2.09 -36.47
N PRO A 57 6.93 3.40 -36.40
CA PRO A 57 7.51 4.01 -35.20
C PRO A 57 6.52 3.92 -34.04
N TYR A 58 7.04 3.79 -32.82
CA TYR A 58 6.20 3.97 -31.64
C TYR A 58 5.67 5.40 -31.62
N ARG A 59 4.35 5.55 -31.50
CA ARG A 59 3.74 6.84 -31.20
C ARG A 59 3.96 7.13 -29.73
N LYS A 60 4.90 7.99 -29.40
CA LYS A 60 5.16 8.44 -28.04
C LYS A 60 3.92 9.01 -27.38
N ASP A 61 3.14 9.75 -28.13
CA ASP A 61 1.98 10.49 -27.67
C ASP A 61 0.86 9.61 -27.08
N GLN A 62 0.82 8.33 -27.43
CA GLN A 62 -0.17 7.38 -26.89
C GLN A 62 0.25 6.77 -25.55
N PHE A 63 1.55 6.76 -25.26
CA PHE A 63 2.12 6.13 -24.07
C PHE A 63 2.68 7.16 -23.07
N ASP A 64 2.83 8.40 -23.51
CA ASP A 64 3.47 9.49 -22.78
C ASP A 64 2.44 10.48 -22.22
N ASN A 65 1.26 9.99 -21.87
CA ASN A 65 0.29 10.73 -21.05
C ASN A 65 0.72 10.77 -19.58
N ALA A 66 2.00 10.73 -19.34
CA ALA A 66 2.56 10.97 -18.02
C ALA A 66 2.27 12.42 -17.61
N LYS A 67 1.04 12.68 -17.24
CA LYS A 67 0.62 13.95 -16.60
C LYS A 67 1.02 13.98 -15.14
N GLU A 68 1.60 12.88 -14.65
CA GLU A 68 2.03 12.79 -13.26
C GLU A 68 3.40 13.43 -13.07
N PRO A 69 3.57 14.21 -11.98
CA PRO A 69 4.87 14.66 -11.55
C PRO A 69 5.81 13.46 -11.36
N GLY A 70 6.94 13.44 -12.02
CA GLY A 70 7.92 12.36 -11.95
C GLY A 70 7.87 11.34 -13.08
N GLU A 71 6.87 11.36 -13.95
CA GLU A 71 6.87 10.59 -15.19
C GLU A 71 7.15 11.50 -16.37
N GLN A 72 8.33 11.37 -16.96
CA GLN A 72 8.77 12.19 -18.08
C GLN A 72 9.33 11.33 -19.20
N SER A 73 9.13 11.78 -20.44
CA SER A 73 9.79 11.22 -21.59
C SER A 73 11.10 11.95 -21.84
N LEU A 74 12.20 11.21 -21.79
CA LEU A 74 13.50 11.69 -22.22
C LEU A 74 13.87 11.02 -23.54
N VAL A 75 13.84 11.77 -24.62
CA VAL A 75 14.12 11.36 -26.01
C VAL A 75 14.19 9.84 -26.23
N GLY A 76 13.02 9.22 -26.47
CA GLY A 76 12.93 7.77 -26.74
C GLY A 76 12.78 6.86 -25.54
N TRP A 77 12.85 7.37 -24.31
CA TRP A 77 12.67 6.60 -23.09
C TRP A 77 11.40 7.00 -22.34
N TRP A 78 10.70 6.02 -21.81
CA TRP A 78 9.75 6.24 -20.75
C TRP A 78 10.53 6.35 -19.45
N MET A 79 10.27 7.38 -18.68
CA MET A 79 11.04 7.67 -17.49
C MET A 79 10.11 7.96 -16.32
N ARG A 80 10.42 7.37 -15.16
CA ARG A 80 9.83 7.75 -13.89
C ARG A 80 10.92 8.12 -12.91
N SER A 81 10.71 9.21 -12.17
CA SER A 81 11.56 9.59 -11.05
C SER A 81 10.71 9.91 -9.82
N GLN A 82 11.23 9.57 -8.66
CA GLN A 82 10.61 9.91 -7.38
C GLN A 82 11.69 10.32 -6.40
N SER A 83 11.55 11.51 -5.83
CA SER A 83 12.54 12.10 -4.91
C SER A 83 12.05 12.21 -3.47
N SER A 84 10.81 11.82 -3.16
CA SER A 84 10.23 11.89 -1.83
C SER A 84 9.21 10.79 -1.63
N PHE A 85 8.99 10.38 -0.37
CA PHE A 85 8.14 9.23 -0.01
C PHE A 85 7.12 9.57 1.09
N HIS A 86 6.96 10.82 1.43
CA HIS A 86 6.06 11.27 2.51
C HIS A 86 4.56 11.10 2.22
N GLY A 87 4.18 10.70 0.99
CA GLY A 87 2.79 10.41 0.64
C GLY A 87 2.23 9.11 1.22
N GLY A 88 3.07 8.32 1.87
CA GLY A 88 2.66 7.10 2.58
C GLY A 88 2.66 5.83 1.75
N ALA A 89 2.51 4.72 2.46
CA ALA A 89 2.50 3.37 1.90
C ALA A 89 1.16 2.99 1.27
N GLY A 90 1.10 1.79 0.68
CA GLY A 90 -0.12 1.12 0.22
C GLY A 90 -0.49 1.36 -1.23
N ILE A 91 0.35 2.00 -2.04
CA ILE A 91 0.10 2.08 -3.49
C ILE A 91 0.64 0.84 -4.20
N LYS A 92 -0.25 0.08 -4.81
CA LYS A 92 0.14 -1.13 -5.55
C LYS A 92 0.72 -0.81 -6.92
N PHE A 93 0.11 0.12 -7.65
CA PHE A 93 0.54 0.56 -8.97
C PHE A 93 0.51 2.08 -9.05
N PHE A 94 1.44 2.65 -9.79
CA PHE A 94 1.37 4.04 -10.17
C PHE A 94 0.46 4.16 -11.39
N ASP A 95 -0.70 4.78 -11.17
CA ASP A 95 -1.71 4.98 -12.20
C ASP A 95 -1.89 6.47 -12.49
N PRO A 96 -1.77 6.91 -13.75
CA PRO A 96 -1.90 8.32 -14.12
C PRO A 96 -3.21 8.99 -13.73
N SER A 97 -4.27 8.21 -13.54
CA SER A 97 -5.60 8.73 -13.20
C SER A 97 -5.80 9.16 -11.76
N ALA A 98 -4.86 8.88 -10.86
CA ALA A 98 -5.10 8.97 -9.43
C ALA A 98 -4.53 10.21 -8.73
N GLY A 99 -4.11 11.25 -9.45
CA GLY A 99 -3.77 12.58 -8.91
C GLY A 99 -2.32 12.76 -8.42
N GLU A 100 -1.96 13.96 -7.98
CA GLU A 100 -0.57 14.34 -7.63
C GLU A 100 -0.02 13.64 -6.38
N SER A 101 -0.88 13.24 -5.44
CA SER A 101 -0.45 12.57 -4.19
C SER A 101 0.26 11.24 -4.43
N ILE A 102 -0.03 10.59 -5.55
CA ILE A 102 0.58 9.31 -5.97
C ILE A 102 2.09 9.42 -6.19
N SER A 103 2.57 10.58 -6.64
CA SER A 103 3.99 10.78 -6.93
C SER A 103 4.90 10.55 -5.73
N TYR A 104 4.38 10.73 -4.51
CA TYR A 104 5.14 10.62 -3.26
C TYR A 104 4.80 9.36 -2.47
N ARG A 105 3.89 8.53 -2.98
CA ARG A 105 3.50 7.28 -2.36
C ARG A 105 4.44 6.13 -2.74
N PHE A 106 4.37 5.07 -1.98
CA PHE A 106 5.15 3.85 -2.18
C PHE A 106 4.32 2.61 -1.77
N LEU A 107 4.79 1.41 -2.08
CA LEU A 107 4.08 0.19 -1.76
C LEU A 107 4.21 -0.14 -0.27
N ASP A 108 5.44 -0.22 0.22
CA ASP A 108 5.75 -0.68 1.57
C ASP A 108 7.10 -0.15 2.06
N SER A 109 7.26 -0.08 3.38
CA SER A 109 8.51 0.29 4.04
C SER A 109 8.65 -0.44 5.36
N GLN A 110 9.89 -0.54 5.83
CA GLN A 110 10.19 -1.05 7.15
C GLN A 110 11.55 -0.53 7.63
N GLY A 111 11.62 -0.11 8.88
CA GLY A 111 12.87 0.32 9.50
C GLY A 111 13.44 1.63 8.92
N VAL A 112 12.62 2.41 8.22
CA VAL A 112 13.04 3.67 7.59
C VAL A 112 12.08 4.81 7.92
N ASN A 113 12.65 5.99 8.09
CA ASN A 113 11.91 7.24 8.18
C ASN A 113 11.70 7.81 6.77
N VAL A 114 10.45 7.81 6.31
CA VAL A 114 10.04 8.31 4.98
C VAL A 114 9.44 9.72 5.02
N TRP A 115 9.27 10.29 6.21
CA TRP A 115 8.49 11.51 6.44
C TRP A 115 9.26 12.80 6.19
N THR A 116 10.58 12.72 6.08
CA THR A 116 11.40 13.87 5.68
C THR A 116 11.34 14.03 4.16
N LYS A 117 10.90 15.20 3.70
CA LYS A 117 10.81 15.47 2.26
C LYS A 117 12.20 15.38 1.61
N GLY A 118 12.30 14.57 0.56
CA GLY A 118 13.53 14.39 -0.22
C GLY A 118 14.56 13.44 0.40
N GLU A 119 14.26 12.81 1.53
CA GLU A 119 15.18 11.91 2.22
C GLU A 119 14.47 10.72 2.83
N VAL A 120 15.12 9.56 2.77
CA VAL A 120 14.75 8.36 3.51
C VAL A 120 15.98 7.94 4.30
N THR A 121 15.83 7.77 5.61
CA THR A 121 16.90 7.40 6.55
C THR A 121 16.49 6.19 7.36
N LEU A 122 17.45 5.50 7.96
CA LEU A 122 17.14 4.41 8.89
C LEU A 122 16.52 4.96 10.18
N LEU A 123 15.58 4.22 10.74
CA LEU A 123 15.05 4.46 12.06
C LEU A 123 16.03 3.99 13.14
N LYS A 124 15.78 4.41 14.38
CA LYS A 124 16.50 3.91 15.53
C LYS A 124 16.12 2.46 15.80
N SER A 125 17.06 1.69 16.30
CA SER A 125 16.87 0.30 16.74
C SER A 125 16.05 0.25 18.01
N CYS A 126 15.38 -0.88 18.23
CA CYS A 126 14.70 -1.15 19.49
C CYS A 126 15.34 -2.35 20.16
N THR A 127 15.56 -2.25 21.47
CA THR A 127 16.17 -3.31 22.27
C THR A 127 15.19 -3.79 23.31
N SER A 128 15.10 -5.11 23.51
CA SER A 128 14.36 -5.70 24.62
C SER A 128 15.02 -5.30 25.94
N ILE A 129 14.26 -4.64 26.79
CA ILE A 129 14.72 -4.20 28.12
C ILE A 129 14.34 -5.22 29.18
N HIS A 130 13.14 -5.78 29.06
CA HIS A 130 12.61 -6.72 30.03
C HIS A 130 11.79 -7.79 29.34
N GLU A 131 12.09 -9.04 29.63
CA GLU A 131 11.25 -10.16 29.25
C GLU A 131 10.38 -10.55 30.42
N MET A 132 9.08 -10.39 30.29
CA MET A 132 8.09 -10.77 31.28
C MET A 132 7.85 -12.29 31.19
N THR A 133 8.74 -13.05 31.82
CA THR A 133 8.72 -14.53 31.76
C THR A 133 7.83 -15.16 32.81
N THR A 134 7.39 -14.39 33.82
CA THR A 134 6.52 -14.92 34.87
C THR A 134 5.15 -15.21 34.30
N ALA A 135 4.66 -16.42 34.54
CA ALA A 135 3.35 -16.87 34.10
C ALA A 135 2.27 -15.90 34.57
N VAL A 136 1.82 -15.05 33.67
CA VAL A 136 0.63 -14.24 33.90
C VAL A 136 -0.54 -15.20 34.05
N SER A 137 -1.41 -14.88 35.00
CA SER A 137 -2.63 -15.64 35.23
C SER A 137 -3.36 -15.92 33.91
N THR A 138 -3.83 -17.14 33.74
CA THR A 138 -4.70 -17.54 32.61
C THR A 138 -6.01 -16.74 32.53
N THR A 139 -6.27 -15.90 33.54
CA THR A 139 -7.47 -15.06 33.62
C THR A 139 -7.26 -13.63 33.11
N HIS A 140 -6.02 -13.21 32.82
CA HIS A 140 -5.73 -11.85 32.34
C HIS A 140 -5.17 -11.90 30.94
N ASN A 141 -5.82 -11.15 30.08
CA ASN A 141 -5.41 -11.00 28.70
C ASN A 141 -4.26 -9.99 28.63
N LYS A 142 -3.06 -10.40 28.23
CA LYS A 142 -1.90 -9.50 28.07
C LYS A 142 -2.08 -8.41 27.01
N ALA A 143 -3.11 -8.52 26.18
CA ALA A 143 -3.52 -7.45 25.27
C ALA A 143 -4.00 -6.19 26.01
N GLU A 144 -4.27 -6.29 27.30
CA GLU A 144 -4.71 -5.18 28.17
C GLU A 144 -3.55 -4.48 28.89
N GLN A 145 -2.30 -4.77 28.54
CA GLN A 145 -1.16 -4.05 29.12
C GLN A 145 -1.16 -2.59 28.70
N HIS A 146 -0.81 -1.73 29.65
CA HIS A 146 -0.69 -0.30 29.42
C HIS A 146 0.75 0.16 29.67
N ILE A 147 1.23 1.07 28.83
CA ILE A 147 2.47 1.81 29.04
C ILE A 147 2.10 3.25 29.36
N ARG A 148 2.56 3.75 30.53
CA ARG A 148 2.36 5.14 30.95
C ARG A 148 3.68 5.87 30.96
N SER A 149 3.77 6.97 30.21
CA SER A 149 4.94 7.83 30.16
C SER A 149 5.04 8.64 31.44
N VAL A 150 6.09 8.46 32.21
CA VAL A 150 6.25 9.14 33.50
C VAL A 150 7.59 9.84 33.63
N GLN A 151 7.60 10.87 34.50
CA GLN A 151 8.80 11.54 34.94
C GLN A 151 8.79 11.63 36.46
N TRP A 152 9.92 11.40 37.11
CA TRP A 152 10.05 11.53 38.58
C TRP A 152 11.39 12.08 38.96
N ALA A 153 11.49 12.59 40.19
CA ALA A 153 12.72 13.08 40.75
C ALA A 153 13.04 12.34 42.07
N THR A 154 14.27 11.87 42.22
CA THR A 154 14.77 11.23 43.43
C THR A 154 16.20 11.68 43.66
N GLY A 155 16.50 12.11 44.90
CA GLY A 155 17.85 12.55 45.26
C GLY A 155 18.39 13.74 44.47
N GLY A 156 17.49 14.59 43.93
CA GLY A 156 17.86 15.74 43.10
C GLY A 156 18.10 15.41 41.61
N THR A 157 17.95 14.14 41.23
CA THR A 157 18.05 13.71 39.82
C THR A 157 16.66 13.48 39.24
N THR A 158 16.41 14.02 38.07
CA THR A 158 15.17 13.80 37.31
C THR A 158 15.34 12.61 36.34
N TYR A 159 14.42 11.69 36.40
CA TYR A 159 14.37 10.50 35.57
C TYR A 159 13.18 10.58 34.62
N ASN A 160 13.36 10.10 33.40
CA ASN A 160 12.31 9.83 32.45
C ASN A 160 12.14 8.31 32.37
N GLY A 161 10.92 7.83 32.23
CA GLY A 161 10.67 6.40 32.13
C GLY A 161 9.22 6.08 31.85
N VAL A 162 8.87 4.84 32.12
CA VAL A 162 7.52 4.31 31.93
C VAL A 162 7.07 3.53 33.17
N LEU A 163 5.76 3.52 33.40
CA LEU A 163 5.09 2.55 34.27
C LEU A 163 4.41 1.51 33.36
N VAL A 164 4.60 0.25 33.69
CA VAL A 164 4.04 -0.89 32.96
C VAL A 164 3.49 -1.88 34.00
N HIS A 165 2.37 -2.52 33.68
CA HIS A 165 1.91 -3.66 34.50
C HIS A 165 1.95 -4.95 33.68
N ASP A 166 2.23 -6.05 34.34
CA ASP A 166 2.29 -7.38 33.75
C ASP A 166 1.05 -8.26 34.07
N GLY A 167 0.05 -7.63 34.69
CA GLY A 167 -1.15 -8.28 35.18
C GLY A 167 -1.15 -8.54 36.68
N TYR A 168 0.00 -8.39 37.38
CA TYR A 168 0.14 -8.52 38.84
C TYR A 168 0.96 -7.39 39.43
N ASP A 169 2.15 -7.17 38.87
CA ASP A 169 3.07 -6.16 39.38
C ASP A 169 3.00 -4.89 38.51
N VAL A 170 3.41 -3.77 39.06
CA VAL A 170 3.62 -2.54 38.31
C VAL A 170 5.10 -2.19 38.37
N ASP A 171 5.73 -2.23 37.22
CA ASP A 171 7.13 -1.92 37.05
C ASP A 171 7.34 -0.47 36.63
N ARG A 172 8.35 0.17 37.21
CA ARG A 172 8.88 1.46 36.81
C ARG A 172 10.23 1.26 36.13
N ILE A 173 10.32 1.67 34.85
CA ILE A 173 11.53 1.47 34.06
C ILE A 173 12.06 2.84 33.64
N ASP A 174 13.31 3.16 33.98
CA ASP A 174 13.95 4.41 33.59
C ASP A 174 14.42 4.39 32.11
N SER A 175 14.81 5.55 31.60
CA SER A 175 15.29 5.72 30.24
C SER A 175 16.58 4.95 29.88
N ASN A 176 17.27 4.43 30.88
CA ASN A 176 18.46 3.59 30.73
C ASN A 176 18.11 2.09 30.73
N GLY A 177 16.84 1.75 30.99
CA GLY A 177 16.38 0.37 31.08
C GLY A 177 16.52 -0.25 32.47
N ASN A 178 16.80 0.55 33.51
CA ASN A 178 16.81 0.04 34.89
C ASN A 178 15.36 -0.20 35.32
N ILE A 179 15.09 -1.43 35.77
CA ILE A 179 13.76 -1.88 36.20
C ILE A 179 13.68 -1.82 37.70
N GLU A 180 12.59 -1.26 38.19
CA GLU A 180 12.22 -1.29 39.60
C GLU A 180 10.81 -1.87 39.71
N HIS A 181 10.65 -2.95 40.50
CA HIS A 181 9.33 -3.46 40.89
C HIS A 181 8.67 -2.45 41.81
N TRP A 182 8.09 -1.42 41.21
CA TRP A 182 7.56 -0.26 41.93
C TRP A 182 6.39 -0.64 42.82
N VAL A 183 5.56 -1.59 42.38
CA VAL A 183 4.56 -2.27 43.20
C VAL A 183 4.74 -3.77 42.99
N ASP A 184 5.07 -4.46 44.07
CA ASP A 184 5.30 -5.90 44.07
C ASP A 184 4.26 -6.56 44.99
N TYR A 185 3.40 -7.37 44.41
CA TYR A 185 2.42 -8.20 45.14
C TYR A 185 2.94 -9.62 45.42
N ASN A 186 4.26 -9.81 45.43
CA ASN A 186 4.94 -11.11 45.40
C ASN A 186 4.87 -11.95 46.70
N SER A 187 4.15 -11.56 47.71
CA SER A 187 4.16 -12.23 49.01
C SER A 187 3.07 -13.31 49.17
N GLY A 188 2.91 -14.18 48.18
CA GLY A 188 2.13 -15.43 48.33
C GLY A 188 0.66 -15.36 47.90
N VAL A 189 0.08 -14.19 47.85
CA VAL A 189 -1.26 -13.97 47.30
C VAL A 189 -1.15 -12.81 46.33
N ARG A 190 -1.21 -13.10 45.02
CA ARG A 190 -1.06 -12.09 43.98
C ARG A 190 -2.40 -11.45 43.69
N ASP A 191 -2.51 -10.14 43.85
CA ASP A 191 -3.67 -9.36 43.47
C ASP A 191 -3.55 -8.95 42.02
N PRO A 192 -4.49 -9.35 41.16
CA PRO A 192 -4.41 -8.99 39.75
C PRO A 192 -4.60 -7.48 39.53
N VAL A 193 -3.70 -6.89 38.73
CA VAL A 193 -3.79 -5.50 38.25
C VAL A 193 -4.50 -5.49 36.93
N TYR A 194 -5.63 -4.81 36.82
CA TYR A 194 -6.46 -4.75 35.62
C TYR A 194 -6.17 -3.54 34.75
N ALA A 195 -5.94 -2.38 35.36
CA ALA A 195 -5.67 -1.14 34.64
C ALA A 195 -4.81 -0.19 35.48
N ILE A 196 -4.04 0.65 34.79
CA ILE A 196 -3.22 1.72 35.41
C ILE A 196 -3.47 3.06 34.72
N CYS A 197 -3.44 4.14 35.48
CA CYS A 197 -3.34 5.51 34.98
C CYS A 197 -2.49 6.38 35.88
N ASP A 198 -2.18 7.59 35.46
CA ASP A 198 -1.40 8.54 36.27
C ASP A 198 -1.90 9.98 36.06
N ASP A 199 -1.62 10.85 37.05
CA ASP A 199 -1.87 12.29 36.99
C ASP A 199 -0.56 13.09 36.86
N GLY A 200 0.55 12.42 36.55
CA GLY A 200 1.90 12.96 36.49
C GLY A 200 2.57 13.05 37.85
N LYS A 201 1.85 12.85 38.98
CA LYS A 201 2.36 12.84 40.33
C LYS A 201 2.16 11.50 41.03
N PHE A 202 0.96 10.96 40.90
CA PHE A 202 0.57 9.66 41.42
C PHE A 202 0.28 8.69 40.28
N GLY A 203 0.68 7.45 40.43
CA GLY A 203 0.12 6.33 39.66
C GLY A 203 -1.06 5.74 40.42
N TYR A 204 -2.08 5.37 39.71
CA TYR A 204 -3.31 4.74 40.19
C TYR A 204 -3.52 3.42 39.46
N TRP A 205 -4.00 2.39 40.15
CA TRP A 205 -4.33 1.10 39.52
C TRP A 205 -5.49 0.41 40.22
N VAL A 206 -6.17 -0.42 39.46
CA VAL A 206 -7.31 -1.23 39.90
C VAL A 206 -6.82 -2.65 40.18
N THR A 207 -7.14 -3.14 41.38
CA THR A 207 -6.90 -4.54 41.77
C THR A 207 -8.17 -5.20 42.27
N ASN A 208 -8.13 -6.51 42.33
CA ASN A 208 -9.11 -7.32 43.05
C ASN A 208 -8.37 -8.08 44.12
N ASP A 209 -8.54 -7.63 45.38
CA ASP A 209 -7.94 -8.31 46.53
C ASP A 209 -8.29 -9.80 46.50
N SER A 210 -7.29 -10.63 46.34
CA SER A 210 -7.44 -12.07 46.18
C SER A 210 -7.96 -12.80 47.43
N VAL A 211 -7.82 -12.18 48.60
CA VAL A 211 -8.28 -12.77 49.88
C VAL A 211 -9.75 -12.48 50.09
N SER A 212 -10.19 -11.26 49.82
CA SER A 212 -11.55 -10.81 50.11
C SER A 212 -12.40 -10.58 48.87
N THR A 213 -11.84 -10.81 47.65
CA THR A 213 -12.46 -10.55 46.37
C THR A 213 -13.09 -9.15 46.23
N LYS A 214 -12.37 -8.17 46.80
CA LYS A 214 -12.80 -6.77 46.84
C LYS A 214 -12.18 -5.97 45.70
N LEU A 215 -12.95 -5.10 45.12
CA LEU A 215 -12.40 -4.02 44.30
C LEU A 215 -11.56 -3.10 45.17
N GLU A 216 -10.34 -2.87 44.78
CA GLU A 216 -9.47 -1.84 45.33
C GLU A 216 -8.92 -0.93 44.24
N ILE A 217 -8.93 0.37 44.50
CA ILE A 217 -8.16 1.34 43.73
C ILE A 217 -7.05 1.86 44.63
N ASN A 218 -5.85 1.64 44.19
CA ASN A 218 -4.64 2.00 44.95
C ASN A 218 -3.95 3.20 44.31
N LYS A 219 -3.16 3.92 45.08
CA LYS A 219 -2.31 5.01 44.60
C LYS A 219 -0.95 5.01 45.28
N LYS A 220 0.05 5.49 44.56
CA LYS A 220 1.42 5.68 45.05
C LYS A 220 2.05 6.88 44.33
N LEU A 221 2.88 7.65 45.05
CA LEU A 221 3.68 8.69 44.39
C LEU A 221 4.64 8.08 43.40
N ILE A 222 4.69 8.60 42.19
CA ILE A 222 5.59 8.10 41.13
C ILE A 222 7.06 8.26 41.56
N SER A 223 7.36 9.25 42.43
CA SER A 223 8.70 9.45 42.99
C SER A 223 9.11 8.47 44.11
N ASP A 224 8.15 7.77 44.71
CA ASP A 224 8.44 6.82 45.79
C ASP A 224 9.12 5.55 45.23
N GLY A 225 10.09 5.03 45.96
CA GLY A 225 10.75 3.77 45.61
C GLY A 225 9.91 2.53 45.98
N ALA A 226 10.37 1.36 45.58
CA ALA A 226 9.72 0.07 45.82
C ALA A 226 9.42 -0.19 47.30
N ALA A 227 10.29 0.27 48.19
CA ALA A 227 10.15 0.07 49.65
C ALA A 227 8.95 0.80 50.28
N VAL A 228 8.35 1.77 49.59
CA VAL A 228 7.16 2.47 50.06
C VAL A 228 5.92 1.68 49.64
N ALA A 229 5.16 1.24 50.64
CA ALA A 229 3.92 0.50 50.34
C ALA A 229 2.89 1.39 49.65
N PRO A 230 2.09 0.83 48.69
CA PRO A 230 0.98 1.54 48.10
C PRO A 230 -0.08 1.88 49.16
N THR A 231 -0.82 2.94 48.91
CA THR A 231 -1.93 3.35 49.78
C THR A 231 -3.23 2.99 49.10
N PRO A 232 -4.07 2.10 49.69
CA PRO A 232 -5.43 1.91 49.19
C PRO A 232 -6.18 3.25 49.24
N MET A 233 -6.63 3.72 48.10
CA MET A 233 -7.42 4.95 47.97
C MET A 233 -8.86 4.68 48.35
N LEU A 234 -9.41 3.61 47.80
CA LEU A 234 -10.76 3.14 48.10
C LEU A 234 -10.85 1.62 47.95
N SER A 235 -11.74 1.01 48.69
CA SER A 235 -12.09 -0.41 48.55
C SER A 235 -13.59 -0.65 48.74
N THR A 236 -14.13 -1.65 48.08
CA THR A 236 -15.52 -2.06 48.26
C THR A 236 -15.68 -3.57 48.17
N PRO A 237 -16.32 -4.22 49.16
CA PRO A 237 -16.46 -5.67 49.19
C PRO A 237 -17.56 -6.20 48.26
N SER A 238 -18.35 -5.34 47.65
CA SER A 238 -19.53 -5.74 46.89
C SER A 238 -19.30 -5.92 45.38
N ILE A 239 -18.07 -5.66 44.91
CA ILE A 239 -17.73 -5.73 43.49
C ILE A 239 -16.54 -6.64 43.28
N THR A 240 -16.72 -7.72 42.51
CA THR A 240 -15.64 -8.51 41.99
C THR A 240 -15.28 -7.98 40.61
N VAL A 241 -14.03 -7.60 40.39
CA VAL A 241 -13.53 -7.10 39.11
C VAL A 241 -13.29 -8.27 38.17
N THR A 242 -13.88 -8.22 36.99
CA THR A 242 -13.63 -9.17 35.90
C THR A 242 -12.95 -8.49 34.71
N SER A 243 -13.16 -7.19 34.55
CA SER A 243 -12.47 -6.34 33.59
C SER A 243 -12.46 -4.91 34.12
N ALA A 244 -11.40 -4.17 33.84
CA ALA A 244 -11.37 -2.74 34.14
C ALA A 244 -10.51 -1.97 33.13
N GLU A 245 -10.93 -0.75 32.83
CA GLU A 245 -10.17 0.26 32.14
C GLU A 245 -10.16 1.53 32.98
N MET A 246 -9.04 2.24 33.00
CA MET A 246 -8.91 3.44 33.81
C MET A 246 -8.04 4.49 33.12
N GLU A 247 -8.49 5.73 33.16
CA GLU A 247 -7.76 6.86 32.58
C GLU A 247 -7.91 8.10 33.45
N PHE A 248 -6.84 8.87 33.59
CA PHE A 248 -6.89 10.17 34.26
C PHE A 248 -7.16 11.24 33.20
N VAL A 249 -8.33 11.83 33.23
CA VAL A 249 -8.76 12.81 32.25
C VAL A 249 -9.48 13.98 32.93
N LYS A 250 -9.15 15.20 32.52
CA LYS A 250 -9.81 16.41 33.01
C LYS A 250 -9.87 16.48 34.54
N ASP A 251 -8.74 16.26 35.20
CA ASP A 251 -8.53 16.31 36.65
C ASP A 251 -9.35 15.29 37.47
N ARG A 252 -9.71 14.16 36.84
CA ARG A 252 -10.43 13.06 37.51
C ARG A 252 -9.99 11.70 36.94
N ILE A 253 -10.24 10.67 37.71
CA ILE A 253 -10.13 9.29 37.29
C ILE A 253 -11.47 8.87 36.72
N VAL A 254 -11.51 8.45 35.47
CA VAL A 254 -12.64 7.73 34.90
C VAL A 254 -12.28 6.26 34.88
N ALA A 255 -13.12 5.45 35.52
CA ALA A 255 -12.91 4.02 35.60
C ALA A 255 -14.14 3.29 35.03
N CYS A 256 -13.89 2.42 34.06
CA CYS A 256 -14.86 1.45 33.59
C CYS A 256 -14.57 0.14 34.31
N ILE A 257 -15.43 -0.30 35.19
CA ILE A 257 -15.28 -1.53 35.98
C ILE A 257 -16.44 -2.44 35.63
N ASN A 258 -16.12 -3.60 35.07
CA ASN A 258 -17.10 -4.52 34.50
C ASN A 258 -17.97 -3.79 33.45
N ASN A 259 -19.30 -3.73 33.65
CA ASN A 259 -20.24 -3.04 32.76
C ASN A 259 -20.65 -1.63 33.25
N ALA A 260 -19.93 -1.04 34.21
CA ALA A 260 -20.26 0.25 34.80
C ALA A 260 -19.14 1.28 34.66
N VAL A 261 -19.53 2.54 34.49
CA VAL A 261 -18.62 3.69 34.34
C VAL A 261 -18.70 4.56 35.57
N TYR A 262 -17.56 4.91 36.15
CA TYR A 262 -17.43 5.70 37.36
C TYR A 262 -16.61 6.97 37.10
N GLU A 263 -17.04 8.08 37.70
CA GLU A 263 -16.26 9.31 37.83
C GLU A 263 -15.71 9.39 39.26
N ILE A 264 -14.41 9.32 39.42
CA ILE A 264 -13.75 9.21 40.73
C ILE A 264 -12.83 10.41 40.95
N SER A 265 -13.03 11.14 42.05
CA SER A 265 -12.08 12.18 42.43
C SER A 265 -10.76 11.54 42.90
N PRO A 266 -9.58 12.12 42.58
CA PRO A 266 -8.27 11.66 43.10
C PRO A 266 -8.16 11.66 44.62
N THR A 267 -9.09 12.30 45.31
CA THR A 267 -9.17 12.38 46.78
C THR A 267 -10.32 11.54 47.37
N ALA A 268 -11.05 10.79 46.54
CA ALA A 268 -12.15 9.95 47.00
C ALA A 268 -11.64 8.84 47.91
N THR A 269 -12.41 8.56 48.99
CA THR A 269 -12.16 7.47 49.94
C THR A 269 -13.21 6.37 49.85
N THR A 270 -14.26 6.59 49.08
CA THR A 270 -15.34 5.64 48.82
C THR A 270 -15.68 5.63 47.35
N LEU A 271 -16.07 4.49 46.82
CA LEU A 271 -16.52 4.37 45.43
C LEU A 271 -17.84 5.14 45.26
N PRO A 272 -17.91 6.11 44.34
CA PRO A 272 -19.16 6.82 44.04
C PRO A 272 -20.16 5.89 43.32
N SER A 273 -21.41 6.33 43.21
CA SER A 273 -22.38 5.67 42.35
C SER A 273 -21.91 5.76 40.89
N PRO A 274 -22.14 4.71 40.06
CA PRO A 274 -21.77 4.76 38.65
C PRO A 274 -22.55 5.87 37.93
N VAL A 275 -21.87 6.56 37.02
CA VAL A 275 -22.51 7.55 36.13
C VAL A 275 -23.32 6.87 35.03
N TYR A 276 -22.98 5.65 34.70
CA TYR A 276 -23.72 4.80 33.79
C TYR A 276 -23.44 3.33 34.07
N THR A 277 -24.45 2.50 33.97
CA THR A 277 -24.34 1.03 34.00
C THR A 277 -24.97 0.47 32.75
N ASN A 278 -24.18 -0.24 31.94
CA ASN A 278 -24.68 -0.88 30.73
C ASN A 278 -25.66 -2.02 31.12
N PRO A 279 -26.89 -2.05 30.58
CA PRO A 279 -27.82 -3.11 30.89
C PRO A 279 -27.34 -4.50 30.44
N ASN A 280 -26.46 -4.56 29.46
CA ASN A 280 -25.83 -5.80 29.02
C ASN A 280 -24.61 -6.10 29.92
N THR A 281 -24.73 -7.08 30.77
CA THR A 281 -23.66 -7.51 31.68
C THR A 281 -22.44 -8.13 30.99
N ASN A 282 -22.58 -8.51 29.71
CA ASN A 282 -21.47 -9.01 28.88
C ASN A 282 -20.80 -7.89 28.05
N TYR A 283 -21.14 -6.64 28.29
CA TYR A 283 -20.46 -5.51 27.66
C TYR A 283 -19.11 -5.30 28.29
N VAL A 284 -18.07 -5.29 27.48
CA VAL A 284 -16.67 -5.10 27.90
C VAL A 284 -16.21 -3.74 27.41
N TYR A 285 -15.82 -2.88 28.36
CA TYR A 285 -15.14 -1.63 28.06
C TYR A 285 -13.67 -1.87 27.75
N THR A 286 -13.16 -1.23 26.70
CA THR A 286 -11.79 -1.45 26.20
C THR A 286 -10.93 -0.19 26.18
N SER A 287 -11.55 0.99 26.29
CA SER A 287 -10.78 2.24 26.24
C SER A 287 -11.56 3.45 26.73
N ILE A 288 -10.84 4.44 27.22
CA ILE A 288 -11.34 5.73 27.66
C ILE A 288 -10.47 6.84 27.04
N THR A 289 -11.10 7.94 26.62
CA THR A 289 -10.38 9.15 26.18
C THR A 289 -11.24 10.40 26.40
N ALA A 290 -10.66 11.59 26.26
CA ALA A 290 -11.43 12.84 26.39
C ALA A 290 -11.09 13.81 25.26
N SER A 291 -12.12 14.54 24.80
CA SER A 291 -11.97 15.71 23.94
C SER A 291 -12.26 17.02 24.68
N GLY A 292 -12.39 18.14 23.97
CA GLY A 292 -12.81 19.42 24.54
C GLY A 292 -14.12 19.32 25.36
N PRO A 293 -15.27 18.94 24.76
CA PRO A 293 -16.57 18.98 25.45
C PRO A 293 -16.94 17.69 26.17
N ALA A 294 -16.31 16.54 25.90
CA ALA A 294 -16.80 15.25 26.34
C ALA A 294 -15.70 14.27 26.75
N ILE A 295 -16.12 13.27 27.52
CA ILE A 295 -15.37 12.05 27.81
C ILE A 295 -16.00 10.93 27.00
N TYR A 296 -15.18 10.03 26.46
CA TYR A 296 -15.63 8.90 25.66
C TYR A 296 -15.15 7.60 26.26
N THR A 297 -16.02 6.60 26.21
CA THR A 297 -15.67 5.21 26.52
C THR A 297 -15.98 4.35 25.30
N ALA A 298 -15.12 3.43 24.97
CA ALA A 298 -15.36 2.46 23.93
C ALA A 298 -15.48 1.06 24.51
N GLY A 299 -16.24 0.22 23.83
CA GLY A 299 -16.40 -1.17 24.24
C GLY A 299 -17.24 -1.95 23.25
N HIS A 300 -17.41 -3.22 23.54
CA HIS A 300 -18.14 -4.14 22.68
C HIS A 300 -18.97 -5.16 23.46
N SER A 301 -19.96 -5.72 22.78
CA SER A 301 -20.69 -6.91 23.22
C SER A 301 -20.83 -7.86 22.03
N GLY A 302 -20.16 -8.99 22.10
CA GLY A 302 -20.05 -9.89 20.96
C GLY A 302 -19.41 -9.20 19.75
N ILE A 303 -20.15 -9.14 18.63
CA ILE A 303 -19.65 -8.53 17.37
C ILE A 303 -19.98 -7.04 17.21
N TYR A 304 -20.67 -6.43 18.17
CA TYR A 304 -21.09 -5.04 18.11
C TYR A 304 -20.21 -4.17 19.01
N SER A 305 -19.63 -3.13 18.42
CA SER A 305 -18.79 -2.16 19.12
C SER A 305 -19.40 -0.78 19.08
N THR A 306 -19.39 -0.10 20.22
CA THR A 306 -19.93 1.25 20.37
C THR A 306 -18.93 2.16 21.06
N ILE A 307 -18.95 3.44 20.67
CA ILE A 307 -18.27 4.52 21.37
C ILE A 307 -19.37 5.36 22.03
N GLN A 308 -19.32 5.45 23.34
CA GLN A 308 -20.28 6.21 24.14
C GLN A 308 -19.66 7.57 24.51
N LYS A 309 -20.49 8.63 24.60
CA LYS A 309 -20.04 9.95 25.01
C LYS A 309 -20.73 10.43 26.28
N TYR A 310 -19.98 11.15 27.08
CA TYR A 310 -20.45 11.83 28.29
C TYR A 310 -20.10 13.31 28.13
N THR A 311 -21.06 14.10 27.64
CA THR A 311 -20.91 15.56 27.53
C THR A 311 -20.94 16.15 28.93
N LEU A 312 -19.87 16.82 29.32
CA LEU A 312 -19.75 17.38 30.66
C LEU A 312 -20.82 18.44 30.90
N ASN A 313 -21.39 18.44 32.10
CA ASN A 313 -22.37 19.45 32.50
C ASN A 313 -21.68 20.81 32.78
N THR A 314 -22.45 21.83 33.11
CA THR A 314 -21.93 23.19 33.36
C THR A 314 -20.99 23.27 34.57
N SER A 315 -21.04 22.33 35.50
CA SER A 315 -20.09 22.20 36.61
C SER A 315 -18.81 21.44 36.20
N GLY A 316 -18.75 20.95 34.98
CA GLY A 316 -17.65 20.12 34.48
C GLY A 316 -17.73 18.65 34.87
N ALA A 317 -18.75 18.19 35.60
CA ALA A 317 -18.93 16.80 36.00
C ALA A 317 -19.55 15.95 34.89
N MET A 318 -19.33 14.64 34.93
CA MET A 318 -20.01 13.70 34.04
C MET A 318 -21.50 13.60 34.38
N PRO A 319 -22.38 13.55 33.38
CA PRO A 319 -23.82 13.36 33.62
C PRO A 319 -24.10 11.91 34.07
N THR A 320 -25.03 11.73 35.02
CA THR A 320 -25.58 10.40 35.27
C THR A 320 -26.57 10.07 34.18
N LEU A 321 -26.33 8.96 33.46
CA LEU A 321 -27.14 8.54 32.33
C LEU A 321 -27.99 7.32 32.65
N THR A 322 -29.21 7.32 32.22
CA THR A 322 -30.13 6.17 32.28
C THR A 322 -30.06 5.31 31.00
N GLN A 323 -29.58 5.90 29.91
CA GLN A 323 -29.38 5.25 28.62
C GLN A 323 -28.01 5.64 28.04
N ALA A 324 -27.43 4.75 27.28
CA ALA A 324 -26.17 5.05 26.60
C ALA A 324 -26.29 6.22 25.61
N SER A 325 -25.42 7.19 25.72
CA SER A 325 -25.27 8.24 24.72
C SER A 325 -24.23 7.78 23.68
N VAL A 326 -24.68 7.14 22.62
CA VAL A 326 -23.80 6.60 21.57
C VAL A 326 -23.31 7.73 20.67
N ALA A 327 -21.99 7.88 20.57
CA ALA A 327 -21.33 8.83 19.67
C ALA A 327 -21.04 8.21 18.30
N ALA A 328 -20.74 6.91 18.26
CA ALA A 328 -20.52 6.15 17.03
C ALA A 328 -20.71 4.65 17.27
N GLU A 329 -21.16 3.96 16.22
CA GLU A 329 -21.19 2.50 16.15
C GLU A 329 -20.26 2.04 15.03
N LEU A 330 -19.50 0.98 15.27
CA LEU A 330 -18.63 0.40 14.23
C LEU A 330 -19.39 -0.68 13.45
N PRO A 331 -18.92 -1.01 12.23
CA PRO A 331 -19.50 -2.09 11.46
C PRO A 331 -19.51 -3.42 12.23
N PRO A 332 -20.56 -4.24 12.13
CA PRO A 332 -20.63 -5.53 12.81
C PRO A 332 -19.40 -6.42 12.50
N GLY A 333 -18.83 -7.02 13.53
CA GLY A 333 -17.62 -7.85 13.44
C GLY A 333 -16.31 -7.06 13.47
N GLU A 334 -16.36 -5.75 13.63
CA GLU A 334 -15.19 -4.92 13.90
C GLU A 334 -15.16 -4.53 15.39
N ILE A 335 -14.27 -5.17 16.14
CA ILE A 335 -14.16 -4.97 17.58
C ILE A 335 -13.26 -3.78 17.86
N VAL A 336 -13.76 -2.81 18.67
CA VAL A 336 -12.95 -1.69 19.14
C VAL A 336 -12.07 -2.14 20.29
N HIS A 337 -10.75 -1.82 20.21
CA HIS A 337 -9.79 -2.08 21.28
C HIS A 337 -9.27 -0.79 21.93
N LYS A 338 -9.10 0.27 21.14
CA LYS A 338 -8.59 1.56 21.66
C LYS A 338 -9.23 2.73 20.96
N ILE A 339 -9.53 3.78 21.71
CA ILE A 339 -9.83 5.11 21.20
C ILE A 339 -8.82 6.10 21.79
N PHE A 340 -8.32 7.02 20.97
CA PHE A 340 -7.30 7.97 21.36
C PHE A 340 -7.54 9.32 20.69
N TYR A 341 -7.80 10.35 21.47
CA TYR A 341 -8.04 11.70 20.97
C TYR A 341 -6.74 12.50 20.91
N TYR A 342 -6.44 13.05 19.74
CA TYR A 342 -5.25 13.87 19.52
C TYR A 342 -5.47 14.87 18.38
N LEU A 343 -5.10 16.15 18.60
CA LEU A 343 -5.17 17.24 17.61
C LEU A 343 -6.51 17.37 16.86
N GLY A 344 -7.63 17.18 17.56
CA GLY A 344 -8.97 17.30 16.96
C GLY A 344 -9.47 16.02 16.29
N TYR A 345 -8.64 14.99 16.18
CA TYR A 345 -8.99 13.70 15.65
C TYR A 345 -9.09 12.63 16.74
N MET A 346 -9.91 11.63 16.48
CA MET A 346 -9.96 10.42 17.30
C MET A 346 -9.45 9.24 16.46
N ALA A 347 -8.32 8.67 16.87
CA ALA A 347 -7.86 7.40 16.34
C ALA A 347 -8.66 6.26 16.99
N ILE A 348 -9.11 5.32 16.19
CA ILE A 348 -9.89 4.16 16.60
C ILE A 348 -9.14 2.90 16.16
N GLY A 349 -8.61 2.18 17.14
CA GLY A 349 -7.94 0.89 16.96
C GLY A 349 -8.96 -0.23 17.04
N THR A 350 -8.98 -1.06 16.01
CA THR A 350 -9.95 -2.13 15.89
C THR A 350 -9.30 -3.48 15.60
N SER A 351 -10.08 -4.54 15.64
CA SER A 351 -9.66 -5.88 15.24
C SER A 351 -9.30 -5.99 13.75
N ARG A 352 -9.61 -4.96 12.93
CA ARG A 352 -9.36 -4.95 11.48
C ARG A 352 -8.31 -3.92 11.05
N GLY A 353 -7.94 -3.00 11.94
CA GLY A 353 -7.00 -1.94 11.62
C GLY A 353 -7.33 -0.61 12.29
N VAL A 354 -6.91 0.48 11.65
CA VAL A 354 -7.03 1.84 12.18
C VAL A 354 -8.04 2.64 11.37
N ARG A 355 -8.92 3.33 12.09
CA ARG A 355 -9.77 4.42 11.56
C ARG A 355 -9.40 5.73 12.21
N ILE A 356 -9.58 6.83 11.50
CA ILE A 356 -9.52 8.18 12.07
C ILE A 356 -10.91 8.81 11.95
N ALA A 357 -11.28 9.50 13.00
CA ALA A 357 -12.54 10.22 13.08
C ALA A 357 -12.30 11.70 13.39
N VAL A 358 -13.21 12.55 12.93
CA VAL A 358 -13.32 13.93 13.40
C VAL A 358 -14.28 13.97 14.57
N VAL A 359 -13.89 14.67 15.60
CA VAL A 359 -14.75 14.97 16.75
C VAL A 359 -15.31 16.38 16.58
N ASN A 360 -16.61 16.50 16.64
CA ASN A 360 -17.26 17.81 16.61
C ASN A 360 -17.09 18.51 17.97
N ASP A 361 -16.44 19.64 18.00
CA ASP A 361 -16.16 20.40 19.22
C ASP A 361 -17.41 21.00 19.88
N GLN A 362 -18.53 21.10 19.18
CA GLN A 362 -19.76 21.68 19.71
C GLN A 362 -20.59 20.66 20.49
N ASP A 363 -20.81 19.47 19.93
CA ASP A 363 -21.70 18.46 20.49
C ASP A 363 -20.99 17.16 20.87
N GLY A 364 -19.70 17.01 20.54
CA GLY A 364 -18.93 15.81 20.79
C GLY A 364 -19.34 14.61 19.94
N SER A 365 -20.07 14.79 18.85
CA SER A 365 -20.36 13.71 17.92
C SER A 365 -19.11 13.27 17.15
N ILE A 366 -19.08 12.01 16.73
CA ILE A 366 -17.94 11.41 16.06
C ILE A 366 -18.33 10.99 14.65
N ASN A 367 -17.56 11.44 13.66
CA ASN A 367 -17.68 10.98 12.28
C ASN A 367 -16.38 10.32 11.85
N TYR A 368 -16.38 8.99 11.67
CA TYR A 368 -15.19 8.22 11.33
C TYR A 368 -15.11 7.93 9.82
N GLY A 369 -13.86 7.86 9.34
CA GLY A 369 -13.51 7.54 7.96
C GLY A 369 -13.36 6.03 7.69
N PRO A 370 -12.89 5.69 6.48
CA PRO A 370 -12.54 4.31 6.12
C PRO A 370 -11.37 3.79 6.95
N LEU A 371 -11.06 2.49 6.84
CA LEU A 371 -9.81 1.95 7.35
C LEU A 371 -8.63 2.58 6.62
N ILE A 372 -7.71 3.20 7.38
CA ILE A 372 -6.47 3.75 6.84
C ILE A 372 -5.56 2.60 6.40
N VAL A 373 -5.46 1.60 7.24
CA VAL A 373 -4.70 0.38 7.02
C VAL A 373 -5.50 -0.79 7.58
N GLU A 374 -5.61 -1.84 6.77
CA GLU A 374 -6.12 -3.12 7.20
C GLU A 374 -4.97 -3.96 7.75
N THR A 375 -5.16 -4.48 8.96
CA THR A 375 -4.15 -5.29 9.65
C THR A 375 -4.70 -6.67 9.96
N ARG A 376 -3.82 -7.65 10.07
CA ARG A 376 -4.21 -9.01 10.50
C ARG A 376 -4.19 -9.16 12.01
N GLN A 377 -3.47 -8.28 12.71
CA GLN A 377 -3.44 -8.21 14.16
C GLN A 377 -4.31 -7.03 14.61
N PRO A 378 -5.02 -7.14 15.74
CA PRO A 378 -5.73 -6.03 16.32
C PRO A 378 -4.81 -4.86 16.69
N VAL A 379 -5.36 -3.65 16.69
CA VAL A 379 -4.69 -2.44 17.14
C VAL A 379 -5.11 -2.16 18.57
N TYR A 380 -4.20 -2.38 19.51
CA TYR A 380 -4.50 -2.32 20.93
C TYR A 380 -4.17 -0.98 21.59
N ASP A 381 -3.26 -0.19 21.02
CA ASP A 381 -2.87 1.08 21.64
C ASP A 381 -2.32 2.09 20.65
N PHE A 382 -2.26 3.36 21.07
CA PHE A 382 -1.74 4.49 20.32
C PHE A 382 -0.82 5.34 21.17
N ALA A 383 0.22 5.89 20.55
CA ALA A 383 0.99 7.01 21.07
C ALA A 383 1.01 8.13 20.04
N ALA A 384 1.08 9.38 20.48
CA ALA A 384 1.13 10.50 19.56
C ALA A 384 2.14 11.55 19.98
N ARG A 385 2.77 12.17 18.97
CA ARG A 385 3.66 13.33 19.14
C ARG A 385 3.69 14.14 17.83
N ASP A 386 3.74 15.45 17.97
CA ASP A 386 3.70 16.39 16.85
C ASP A 386 2.47 16.13 15.96
N ARG A 387 2.65 15.79 14.70
CA ARG A 387 1.58 15.44 13.77
C ARG A 387 1.40 13.94 13.57
N PHE A 388 2.13 13.11 14.30
CA PHE A 388 2.14 11.67 14.10
C PHE A 388 1.41 10.90 15.19
N ILE A 389 0.76 9.82 14.77
CA ILE A 389 0.22 8.78 15.65
C ILE A 389 0.92 7.46 15.32
N TRP A 390 1.43 6.77 16.34
CA TRP A 390 1.91 5.39 16.24
C TRP A 390 0.82 4.45 16.71
N ALA A 391 0.55 3.42 15.91
CA ALA A 391 -0.41 2.38 16.20
C ALA A 391 0.30 1.04 16.40
N THR A 392 -0.09 0.30 17.42
CA THR A 392 0.44 -1.04 17.72
C THR A 392 -0.19 -2.05 16.79
N THR A 393 0.54 -2.55 15.80
CA THR A 393 0.04 -3.62 14.95
C THR A 393 1.13 -4.25 14.11
N GLY A 394 0.98 -5.54 13.80
CA GLY A 394 1.74 -6.23 12.78
C GLY A 394 0.94 -6.40 11.49
N ILE A 395 1.60 -6.48 10.34
CA ILE A 395 0.94 -6.74 9.04
C ILE A 395 0.64 -8.22 8.88
N GLY A 396 1.57 -9.09 9.26
CA GLY A 396 1.40 -10.54 9.23
C GLY A 396 0.69 -11.08 10.47
N SER A 397 0.18 -12.29 10.40
CA SER A 397 -0.50 -12.94 11.53
C SER A 397 0.43 -13.29 12.71
N THR A 398 1.74 -13.30 12.48
CA THR A 398 2.78 -13.61 13.47
C THR A 398 3.70 -12.42 13.73
N ASP A 399 3.45 -11.28 13.06
CA ASP A 399 4.33 -10.12 13.16
C ASP A 399 3.88 -9.21 14.30
N ALA A 400 4.84 -8.63 15.00
CA ALA A 400 4.66 -7.49 15.86
C ALA A 400 5.18 -6.23 15.15
N GLY A 401 4.66 -5.06 15.45
CA GLY A 401 5.14 -3.85 14.81
C GLY A 401 4.48 -2.56 15.27
N LEU A 402 4.94 -1.49 14.64
CA LEU A 402 4.41 -0.15 14.81
C LEU A 402 4.19 0.47 13.43
N ILE A 403 3.01 1.01 13.24
CA ILE A 403 2.65 1.81 12.06
C ILE A 403 2.58 3.27 12.50
N ARG A 404 3.21 4.15 11.72
CA ARG A 404 3.12 5.60 11.92
C ARG A 404 2.15 6.22 10.91
N ILE A 405 1.23 7.02 11.41
CA ILE A 405 0.20 7.74 10.63
C ILE A 405 0.51 9.23 10.71
N ASP A 406 0.54 9.92 9.57
CA ASP A 406 0.77 11.37 9.49
C ASP A 406 -0.56 12.11 9.36
N LEU A 407 -1.00 12.76 10.42
CA LEU A 407 -2.23 13.58 10.44
C LEU A 407 -2.12 14.86 9.58
N GLY A 408 -0.93 15.23 9.16
CA GLY A 408 -0.68 16.38 8.29
C GLY A 408 -0.81 16.08 6.79
N THR A 409 -0.92 14.79 6.40
CA THR A 409 -0.95 14.38 4.99
C THR A 409 -2.14 13.46 4.73
N THR A 410 -3.14 13.98 4.00
CA THR A 410 -4.29 13.20 3.54
C THR A 410 -4.04 12.62 2.15
N ILE A 411 -4.58 11.44 1.90
CA ILE A 411 -4.58 10.83 0.57
C ILE A 411 -5.73 11.45 -0.23
N GLU A 412 -5.41 12.05 -1.37
CA GLU A 412 -6.39 12.71 -2.24
C GLU A 412 -7.58 11.83 -2.61
N GLY A 413 -8.76 12.48 -2.66
CA GLY A 413 -10.02 11.85 -3.05
C GLY A 413 -10.76 11.12 -1.93
N GLU A 414 -10.15 10.94 -0.77
CA GLU A 414 -10.78 10.26 0.36
C GLU A 414 -10.68 11.09 1.64
N SER A 415 -11.83 11.46 2.20
CA SER A 415 -11.88 12.16 3.49
C SER A 415 -11.45 11.23 4.62
N LEU A 416 -10.69 11.75 5.58
CA LEU A 416 -10.21 11.04 6.77
C LEU A 416 -9.31 9.82 6.47
N ARG A 417 -8.73 9.76 5.28
CA ARG A 417 -7.69 8.79 4.94
C ARG A 417 -6.32 9.48 4.95
N PHE A 418 -5.52 9.13 5.92
CA PHE A 418 -4.21 9.72 6.16
C PHE A 418 -3.08 8.83 5.64
N ALA A 419 -1.96 9.45 5.30
CA ALA A 419 -0.76 8.73 4.92
C ALA A 419 -0.21 7.92 6.11
N TYR A 420 0.26 6.70 5.84
CA TYR A 420 0.87 5.84 6.84
C TYR A 420 2.14 5.17 6.31
N ALA A 421 2.97 4.69 7.22
CA ALA A 421 4.14 3.88 6.92
C ALA A 421 4.38 2.83 8.00
N ASN A 422 4.95 1.70 7.64
CA ASN A 422 5.40 0.70 8.59
C ASN A 422 6.76 1.15 9.14
N ASP A 423 6.81 1.55 10.38
CA ASP A 423 8.05 1.95 11.03
C ASP A 423 8.88 0.72 11.44
N LEU A 424 8.25 -0.20 12.15
CA LEU A 424 8.89 -1.37 12.69
C LEU A 424 8.00 -2.59 12.45
N GLN A 425 8.61 -3.66 11.95
CA GLN A 425 7.99 -4.97 11.92
C GLN A 425 9.06 -6.03 12.19
N PHE A 426 8.74 -7.00 13.01
CA PHE A 426 9.58 -8.14 13.26
C PHE A 426 8.73 -9.40 13.42
N THR A 427 9.15 -10.46 12.74
CA THR A 427 8.52 -11.77 12.86
C THR A 427 8.98 -12.40 14.17
N GLN A 428 8.03 -12.76 15.00
CA GLN A 428 8.27 -13.51 16.22
C GLN A 428 8.18 -15.01 15.92
N THR A 429 8.92 -15.81 16.68
CA THR A 429 8.83 -17.29 16.61
C THR A 429 7.42 -17.78 16.92
N GLU A 430 6.64 -16.96 17.61
CA GLU A 430 5.26 -17.19 17.98
C GLU A 430 4.48 -15.89 17.89
N ALA A 431 3.17 -15.96 17.67
CA ALA A 431 2.32 -14.77 17.58
C ALA A 431 2.38 -13.94 18.89
N ARG A 432 3.13 -12.86 18.87
CA ARG A 432 3.25 -11.90 19.97
C ARG A 432 2.86 -10.52 19.44
N PRO A 433 1.57 -10.16 19.42
CA PRO A 433 1.16 -8.83 18.97
C PRO A 433 1.81 -7.75 19.83
N THR A 434 1.96 -6.56 19.25
CA THR A 434 2.31 -5.36 20.02
C THR A 434 1.07 -4.92 20.78
N THR A 435 1.16 -4.83 22.09
CA THR A 435 0.00 -4.63 22.98
C THR A 435 -0.13 -3.22 23.52
N ALA A 436 0.98 -2.52 23.74
CA ALA A 436 0.96 -1.13 24.19
C ALA A 436 2.13 -0.34 23.59
N VAL A 437 1.96 0.97 23.49
CA VAL A 437 2.99 1.91 23.02
C VAL A 437 2.91 3.23 23.80
N GLY A 438 4.06 3.81 24.09
CA GLY A 438 4.18 5.11 24.75
C GLY A 438 5.54 5.74 24.49
N PHE A 439 5.77 6.91 25.08
CA PHE A 439 7.09 7.55 25.04
C PHE A 439 7.80 7.34 26.39
N ILE A 440 9.12 7.34 26.37
CA ILE A 440 9.92 7.23 27.60
C ILE A 440 9.96 8.61 28.27
N GLY A 441 9.02 8.86 29.16
CA GLY A 441 8.84 10.16 29.80
C GLY A 441 8.60 11.27 28.76
N ILE A 442 9.36 12.35 28.88
CA ILE A 442 9.30 13.49 27.95
C ILE A 442 10.25 13.36 26.75
N THR A 443 10.97 12.24 26.63
CA THR A 443 11.90 12.01 25.50
C THR A 443 11.14 11.74 24.22
N ASP A 444 11.83 11.78 23.07
CA ASP A 444 11.31 11.42 21.76
C ASP A 444 11.45 9.91 21.44
N ARG A 445 11.89 9.13 22.42
CA ARG A 445 12.10 7.69 22.29
C ARG A 445 10.82 6.92 22.61
N LEU A 446 10.51 5.95 21.77
CA LEU A 446 9.36 5.07 21.96
C LEU A 446 9.68 3.93 22.94
N ALA A 447 8.67 3.55 23.70
CA ALA A 447 8.57 2.29 24.42
C ALA A 447 7.35 1.53 23.92
N PHE A 448 7.46 0.23 23.72
CA PHE A 448 6.33 -0.60 23.37
C PHE A 448 6.46 -1.99 23.98
N SER A 449 5.33 -2.65 24.18
CA SER A 449 5.29 -4.03 24.67
C SER A 449 4.78 -4.97 23.60
N THR A 450 5.29 -6.20 23.63
CA THR A 450 4.75 -7.31 22.87
C THR A 450 4.30 -8.38 23.85
N GLY A 451 3.19 -9.06 23.57
CA GLY A 451 2.69 -10.07 24.48
C GLY A 451 1.96 -11.18 23.75
N ARG A 452 2.10 -12.39 24.26
CA ARG A 452 1.14 -13.47 24.00
C ARG A 452 -0.08 -13.31 24.88
N LEU A 453 -1.20 -13.70 24.36
CA LEU A 453 -2.46 -13.76 25.13
C LEU A 453 -2.40 -14.68 26.37
N THR A 454 -1.36 -15.49 26.55
CA THR A 454 -1.37 -16.55 27.54
C THR A 454 -0.10 -16.75 28.36
N THR A 455 1.11 -16.34 27.97
CA THR A 455 2.30 -16.81 28.70
C THR A 455 3.49 -15.88 28.87
N ASP A 456 3.77 -14.95 27.96
CA ASP A 456 4.98 -14.12 28.06
C ASP A 456 4.85 -12.83 27.25
N GLY A 457 5.67 -11.85 27.58
CA GLY A 457 5.75 -10.56 26.90
C GLY A 457 7.14 -9.97 27.02
N ALA A 458 7.40 -8.93 26.27
CA ALA A 458 8.63 -8.18 26.36
C ALA A 458 8.39 -6.69 26.19
N ILE A 459 9.18 -5.88 26.87
CA ILE A 459 9.18 -4.43 26.74
C ILE A 459 10.41 -4.04 25.96
N TYR A 460 10.19 -3.24 24.91
CA TYR A 460 11.23 -2.72 24.05
C TYR A 460 11.34 -1.21 24.19
N PHE A 461 12.56 -0.74 24.23
CA PHE A 461 12.87 0.69 24.16
C PHE A 461 13.59 1.01 22.85
N GLU A 462 13.20 2.11 22.23
CA GLU A 462 13.95 2.70 21.15
C GLU A 462 15.31 3.19 21.67
N GLU A 463 16.38 2.83 20.98
CA GLU A 463 17.75 3.23 21.32
C GLU A 463 17.94 4.75 21.14
N ALA A 464 18.83 5.33 21.92
CA ALA A 464 19.10 6.77 21.85
C ALA A 464 19.77 7.18 20.52
N SER A 465 20.68 6.35 20.01
CA SER A 465 21.49 6.69 18.84
C SER A 465 21.69 5.54 17.84
N THR A 466 21.58 4.29 18.27
CA THR A 466 21.81 3.13 17.41
C THR A 466 20.69 2.99 16.39
N LEU A 467 21.05 2.89 15.11
CA LEU A 467 20.09 2.67 14.01
C LEU A 467 19.78 1.18 13.85
N VAL A 468 18.65 0.86 13.24
CA VAL A 468 18.36 -0.52 12.80
C VAL A 468 19.45 -1.02 11.83
N PRO A 469 19.80 -2.31 11.87
CA PRO A 469 20.83 -2.84 10.96
C PRO A 469 20.49 -2.61 9.50
N THR A 470 19.23 -2.82 9.14
CA THR A 470 18.71 -2.66 7.78
C THR A 470 17.27 -2.14 7.82
N GLY A 471 16.90 -1.39 6.79
CA GLY A 471 15.52 -0.99 6.54
C GLY A 471 15.32 -0.84 5.05
N TYR A 472 14.07 -0.83 4.58
CA TYR A 472 13.79 -0.70 3.17
C TYR A 472 12.60 0.19 2.85
N VAL A 473 12.58 0.70 1.63
CA VAL A 473 11.41 1.26 0.96
C VAL A 473 11.24 0.57 -0.39
N GLN A 474 10.00 0.17 -0.70
CA GLN A 474 9.64 -0.49 -1.96
C GLN A 474 8.63 0.39 -2.71
N THR A 475 8.90 0.65 -3.98
CA THR A 475 8.01 1.44 -4.84
C THR A 475 6.76 0.65 -5.20
N GLY A 476 5.69 1.33 -5.58
CA GLY A 476 4.60 0.70 -6.32
C GLY A 476 5.09 0.17 -7.67
N GLY A 477 4.28 -0.68 -8.30
CA GLY A 477 4.53 -1.19 -9.65
C GLY A 477 4.50 -0.06 -10.68
N ILE A 478 5.59 0.12 -11.40
CA ILE A 478 5.74 1.13 -12.44
C ILE A 478 5.27 0.51 -13.75
N ARG A 479 4.15 0.99 -14.30
CA ARG A 479 3.55 0.44 -15.53
C ARG A 479 3.28 1.45 -16.63
N TYR A 480 3.52 2.73 -16.39
CA TYR A 480 3.33 3.83 -17.36
C TYR A 480 1.91 3.89 -17.95
N GLY A 481 0.89 3.57 -17.14
CA GLY A 481 -0.51 3.63 -17.54
C GLY A 481 -0.94 2.61 -18.62
N THR A 482 -0.13 1.58 -18.91
CA THR A 482 -0.43 0.56 -19.90
C THR A 482 -0.12 -0.85 -19.40
N LEU A 483 -0.95 -1.82 -19.81
CA LEU A 483 -0.76 -3.25 -19.53
C LEU A 483 0.27 -3.91 -20.47
N GLU A 484 0.66 -3.24 -21.55
CA GLU A 484 1.64 -3.75 -22.51
C GLU A 484 2.99 -4.05 -21.83
N PRO A 485 3.68 -5.13 -22.23
CA PRO A 485 4.98 -5.46 -21.67
C PRO A 485 6.04 -4.41 -22.03
N LYS A 486 6.95 -4.15 -21.08
CA LYS A 486 8.04 -3.18 -21.20
C LYS A 486 9.38 -3.79 -20.86
N ASN A 487 10.43 -3.31 -21.53
CA ASN A 487 11.80 -3.57 -21.17
C ASN A 487 12.31 -2.46 -20.25
N TYR A 488 12.46 -2.74 -18.97
CA TYR A 488 13.09 -1.86 -18.01
C TYR A 488 14.60 -1.99 -18.18
N LYS A 489 15.28 -0.92 -18.62
CA LYS A 489 16.69 -0.99 -19.04
C LYS A 489 17.63 -0.46 -17.99
N PHE A 490 17.31 0.67 -17.40
CA PHE A 490 18.23 1.35 -16.49
C PHE A 490 17.50 1.88 -15.27
N VAL A 491 18.16 1.80 -14.14
CA VAL A 491 17.73 2.41 -12.89
C VAL A 491 18.90 3.07 -12.20
N ARG A 492 18.64 4.18 -11.53
CA ARG A 492 19.61 4.89 -10.71
C ARG A 492 18.98 5.27 -9.38
N GLY A 493 19.59 4.87 -8.26
CA GLY A 493 19.32 5.44 -6.95
C GLY A 493 20.16 6.70 -6.74
N ARG A 494 19.59 7.69 -6.05
CA ARG A 494 20.29 8.90 -5.62
C ARG A 494 20.37 8.90 -4.10
N GLY A 495 21.53 9.17 -3.52
CA GLY A 495 21.67 9.21 -2.07
C GLY A 495 23.09 9.52 -1.63
N ASP A 496 23.24 9.62 -0.31
CA ASP A 496 24.54 9.65 0.35
C ASP A 496 24.80 8.26 0.92
N VAL A 497 25.88 7.64 0.46
CA VAL A 497 26.29 6.28 0.84
C VAL A 497 27.66 6.28 1.56
N THR A 498 28.08 7.43 2.08
CA THR A 498 29.33 7.58 2.82
C THR A 498 29.34 6.69 4.07
N ASN A 499 28.18 6.57 4.72
CA ASN A 499 28.01 5.83 5.98
C ASN A 499 27.06 4.65 5.79
N GLY A 500 27.52 3.58 5.15
CA GLY A 500 26.71 2.38 4.94
C GLY A 500 26.50 2.06 3.47
N ALA A 501 25.40 1.38 3.15
CA ALA A 501 25.11 0.92 1.79
C ALA A 501 23.61 1.00 1.46
N ILE A 502 23.31 1.09 0.16
CA ILE A 502 21.95 0.95 -0.37
C ILE A 502 21.96 -0.16 -1.41
N ASP A 503 21.25 -1.25 -1.11
CA ASP A 503 21.08 -2.38 -2.01
C ASP A 503 19.83 -2.15 -2.87
N LEU A 504 20.02 -2.10 -4.17
CA LEU A 504 18.96 -1.88 -5.14
C LEU A 504 18.54 -3.20 -5.77
N ARG A 505 17.26 -3.53 -5.65
CA ARG A 505 16.67 -4.74 -6.20
C ARG A 505 15.45 -4.42 -7.05
N THR A 506 15.22 -5.24 -8.07
CA THR A 506 13.93 -5.31 -8.78
C THR A 506 13.05 -6.37 -8.15
N VAL A 507 11.75 -6.10 -8.21
CA VAL A 507 10.70 -7.07 -7.88
C VAL A 507 9.77 -7.13 -9.08
N ASP A 508 9.71 -8.30 -9.72
CA ASP A 508 8.92 -8.51 -10.94
C ASP A 508 7.42 -8.74 -10.65
N SER A 509 6.63 -8.92 -11.71
CA SER A 509 5.19 -9.18 -11.61
C SER A 509 4.84 -10.49 -10.90
N SER A 510 5.78 -11.43 -10.82
CA SER A 510 5.66 -12.70 -10.10
C SER A 510 6.18 -12.63 -8.67
N ASN A 511 6.57 -11.43 -8.20
CA ASN A 511 7.15 -11.16 -6.88
C ASN A 511 8.54 -11.79 -6.65
N ASN A 512 9.27 -12.13 -7.73
CA ASN A 512 10.67 -12.53 -7.62
C ASN A 512 11.55 -11.29 -7.46
N THR A 513 12.60 -11.44 -6.65
CA THR A 513 13.50 -10.33 -6.32
C THR A 513 14.90 -10.58 -6.91
N TYR A 514 15.43 -9.59 -7.63
CA TYR A 514 16.74 -9.66 -8.27
C TYR A 514 17.60 -8.49 -7.85
N THR A 515 18.83 -8.76 -7.38
CA THR A 515 19.80 -7.72 -7.03
C THR A 515 20.36 -7.08 -8.30
N ILE A 516 20.32 -5.75 -8.35
CA ILE A 516 20.90 -4.97 -9.46
C ILE A 516 22.31 -4.51 -9.09
N ILE A 517 22.43 -3.74 -8.02
CA ILE A 517 23.66 -3.13 -7.57
C ILE A 517 23.56 -2.77 -6.08
N THR A 518 24.71 -2.79 -5.42
CA THR A 518 24.87 -2.23 -4.08
C THR A 518 25.66 -0.94 -4.16
N TYR A 519 25.04 0.17 -3.80
CA TYR A 519 25.68 1.48 -3.67
C TYR A 519 26.37 1.59 -2.33
N ASN A 520 27.64 1.97 -2.33
CA ASN A 520 28.43 2.21 -1.13
C ASN A 520 29.47 3.30 -1.38
N SER A 521 30.31 3.60 -0.41
CA SER A 521 31.32 4.65 -0.53
C SER A 521 32.33 4.43 -1.69
N SER A 522 32.56 3.18 -2.11
CA SER A 522 33.46 2.87 -3.23
C SER A 522 32.78 2.86 -4.59
N THR A 523 31.52 2.45 -4.67
CA THR A 523 30.75 2.41 -5.93
C THR A 523 30.06 3.74 -6.25
N GLY A 524 29.79 4.58 -5.25
CA GLY A 524 28.91 5.73 -5.42
C GLY A 524 27.49 5.31 -5.83
N THR A 525 26.81 6.16 -6.62
CA THR A 525 25.44 5.91 -7.12
C THR A 525 25.36 5.97 -8.65
N PRO A 526 26.03 5.07 -9.39
CA PRO A 526 25.97 5.04 -10.85
C PRO A 526 24.59 4.57 -11.35
N GLU A 527 24.30 4.86 -12.61
CA GLU A 527 23.19 4.23 -13.31
C GLU A 527 23.54 2.76 -13.58
N ALA A 528 22.64 1.86 -13.27
CA ALA A 528 22.81 0.42 -13.43
C ALA A 528 21.80 -0.15 -14.43
N ALA A 529 22.19 -1.19 -15.14
CA ALA A 529 21.26 -1.94 -15.96
C ALA A 529 20.28 -2.70 -15.05
N THR A 530 18.99 -2.63 -15.36
CA THR A 530 17.98 -3.43 -14.67
C THR A 530 18.19 -4.90 -15.02
N SER A 531 18.38 -5.73 -14.03
CA SER A 531 18.37 -7.18 -14.21
C SER A 531 16.95 -7.68 -14.07
N SER A 532 16.39 -8.23 -15.16
CA SER A 532 15.19 -9.07 -15.14
C SER A 532 15.50 -10.28 -16.00
N PRO A 533 15.60 -11.48 -15.46
CA PRO A 533 15.98 -12.66 -16.24
C PRO A 533 14.86 -13.14 -17.16
N GLU A 534 13.62 -12.68 -16.97
CA GLU A 534 12.44 -13.22 -17.67
C GLU A 534 11.96 -12.35 -18.85
N GLY A 535 12.74 -11.34 -19.27
CA GLY A 535 12.38 -10.49 -20.41
C GLY A 535 11.38 -9.39 -20.09
N PRO A 536 10.52 -9.02 -21.04
CA PRO A 536 9.59 -7.90 -20.88
C PRO A 536 8.55 -8.15 -19.80
N GLN A 537 8.31 -7.16 -18.93
CA GLN A 537 7.34 -7.20 -17.84
C GLN A 537 6.24 -6.15 -18.02
N GLU A 538 5.00 -6.46 -17.61
CA GLU A 538 3.91 -5.48 -17.55
C GLU A 538 4.27 -4.32 -16.62
N TYR A 539 4.75 -4.64 -15.42
CA TYR A 539 5.25 -3.68 -14.44
C TYR A 539 6.44 -4.24 -13.68
N ILE A 540 7.19 -3.37 -13.07
CA ILE A 540 8.27 -3.72 -12.14
C ILE A 540 8.23 -2.77 -10.96
N SER A 541 8.56 -3.25 -9.78
CA SER A 541 8.81 -2.41 -8.62
C SER A 541 10.28 -2.48 -8.19
N TYR A 542 10.74 -1.47 -7.47
CA TYR A 542 12.11 -1.40 -6.97
C TYR A 542 12.11 -1.37 -5.46
N LYS A 543 12.99 -2.19 -4.89
CA LYS A 543 13.22 -2.23 -3.44
C LYS A 543 14.61 -1.68 -3.15
N PHE A 544 14.65 -0.63 -2.34
CA PHE A 544 15.88 0.01 -1.87
C PHE A 544 16.06 -0.37 -0.41
N THR A 545 17.06 -1.21 -0.13
CA THR A 545 17.38 -1.64 1.24
C THR A 545 18.59 -0.85 1.72
N LEU A 546 18.39 -0.07 2.75
CA LEU A 546 19.41 0.71 3.42
C LEU A 546 20.08 -0.17 4.48
N SER A 547 21.40 -0.16 4.57
CA SER A 547 22.18 -0.84 5.61
C SER A 547 23.05 0.18 6.32
N ARG A 548 23.00 0.22 7.65
CA ARG A 548 23.82 1.14 8.44
C ARG A 548 25.31 0.84 8.32
N SER A 549 26.13 1.78 8.76
CA SER A 549 27.57 1.56 8.88
C SER A 549 27.88 0.41 9.88
N ALA A 550 28.80 -0.47 9.48
CA ALA A 550 29.27 -1.54 10.34
C ALA A 550 30.23 -1.04 11.45
N SER A 551 30.98 0.04 11.18
CA SER A 551 31.95 0.63 12.11
C SER A 551 31.32 1.62 13.08
N ASN A 552 30.21 2.28 12.69
CA ASN A 552 29.50 3.22 13.56
C ASN A 552 27.99 3.00 13.44
N THR A 553 27.42 2.35 14.41
CA THR A 553 26.00 1.95 14.42
C THR A 553 25.01 3.11 14.49
N SER A 554 25.49 4.33 14.77
CA SER A 554 24.64 5.55 14.75
C SER A 554 24.62 6.28 13.42
N LEU A 555 25.37 5.79 12.42
CA LEU A 555 25.41 6.37 11.09
C LEU A 555 24.85 5.41 10.04
N GLY A 556 24.10 5.95 9.09
CA GLY A 556 23.50 5.21 8.00
C GLY A 556 23.49 5.99 6.69
N PRO A 557 23.17 5.34 5.58
CA PRO A 557 23.02 6.02 4.29
C PRO A 557 21.76 6.86 4.26
N VAL A 558 21.73 7.85 3.39
CA VAL A 558 20.56 8.68 3.10
C VAL A 558 20.11 8.44 1.68
N PHE A 559 18.93 7.89 1.46
CA PHE A 559 18.36 7.69 0.14
C PHE A 559 17.54 8.93 -0.27
N LYS A 560 17.82 9.49 -1.45
CA LYS A 560 17.24 10.76 -1.94
C LYS A 560 16.34 10.58 -3.18
N GLY A 561 15.99 9.35 -3.50
CA GLY A 561 15.11 9.03 -4.60
C GLY A 561 15.76 8.19 -5.71
N TYR A 562 14.98 7.95 -6.77
CA TYR A 562 15.38 7.11 -7.89
C TYR A 562 14.88 7.64 -9.22
N GLN A 563 15.47 7.15 -10.29
CA GLN A 563 15.01 7.30 -11.66
C GLN A 563 15.11 5.95 -12.39
N VAL A 564 14.09 5.62 -13.16
CA VAL A 564 14.03 4.42 -13.98
C VAL A 564 13.73 4.77 -15.42
N LYS A 565 14.31 4.01 -16.36
CA LYS A 565 14.11 4.15 -17.80
C LYS A 565 13.60 2.83 -18.39
N ALA A 566 12.57 2.91 -19.22
CA ALA A 566 11.98 1.76 -19.87
C ALA A 566 11.68 2.03 -21.36
N LEU A 567 11.49 0.96 -22.11
CA LEU A 567 11.04 0.97 -23.49
C LEU A 567 9.89 -0.01 -23.64
N PRO A 568 8.87 0.28 -24.49
CA PRO A 568 7.86 -0.71 -24.83
C PRO A 568 8.52 -1.94 -25.48
N ALA A 569 8.01 -3.12 -25.15
CA ALA A 569 8.51 -4.39 -25.65
C ALA A 569 7.54 -5.05 -26.65
N THR A 570 6.44 -4.41 -26.97
CA THR A 570 5.50 -4.87 -28.01
C THR A 570 6.22 -5.06 -29.34
N LYS A 571 5.87 -6.12 -30.05
CA LYS A 571 6.33 -6.33 -31.42
C LYS A 571 5.98 -5.09 -32.24
N ARG A 572 6.97 -4.58 -32.97
CA ARG A 572 6.73 -3.44 -33.83
C ARG A 572 5.86 -3.86 -35.00
N GLN A 573 4.78 -3.13 -35.22
CA GLN A 573 3.98 -3.26 -36.40
C GLN A 573 4.79 -2.84 -37.64
N ARG A 574 4.48 -3.45 -38.75
CA ARG A 574 5.08 -3.08 -40.03
C ARG A 574 4.06 -2.37 -40.87
N LEU A 575 4.46 -1.34 -41.57
CA LEU A 575 3.72 -0.72 -42.66
C LEU A 575 4.26 -1.29 -43.96
N ILE A 576 3.39 -1.90 -44.76
CA ILE A 576 3.79 -2.48 -46.04
C ILE A 576 2.94 -1.82 -47.13
N GLN A 577 3.61 -1.22 -48.10
CA GLN A 577 2.97 -0.61 -49.25
C GLN A 577 3.10 -1.53 -50.47
N PHE A 578 1.94 -1.91 -51.00
CA PHE A 578 1.83 -2.74 -52.19
C PHE A 578 1.28 -1.90 -53.33
N PRO A 579 2.08 -1.43 -54.29
CA PRO A 579 1.59 -0.95 -55.57
C PRO A 579 1.23 -2.15 -56.43
N VAL A 580 -0.04 -2.26 -56.84
CA VAL A 580 -0.55 -3.41 -57.62
C VAL A 580 -1.32 -2.96 -58.84
N TRP A 581 -1.32 -3.80 -59.86
CA TRP A 581 -2.22 -3.63 -61.02
C TRP A 581 -3.61 -4.16 -60.66
N CYS A 582 -4.63 -3.37 -60.98
CA CYS A 582 -6.03 -3.73 -60.82
C CYS A 582 -6.77 -3.39 -62.10
N PHE A 583 -7.03 -4.40 -62.92
CA PHE A 583 -7.74 -4.30 -64.19
C PHE A 583 -8.92 -5.26 -64.28
N ASP A 584 -9.88 -4.99 -65.18
CA ASP A 584 -11.04 -5.82 -65.37
C ASP A 584 -10.65 -7.21 -65.85
N VAL A 585 -9.72 -7.27 -66.82
CA VAL A 585 -9.20 -8.51 -67.36
C VAL A 585 -7.69 -8.59 -67.18
N GLU A 586 -7.24 -9.72 -66.65
CA GLU A 586 -5.85 -10.01 -66.40
C GLU A 586 -5.44 -11.36 -66.97
N THR A 587 -4.21 -11.48 -67.42
CA THR A 587 -3.63 -12.76 -67.84
C THR A 587 -2.65 -13.25 -66.79
N ASP A 588 -2.90 -14.44 -66.28
CA ASP A 588 -2.06 -15.05 -65.23
C ASP A 588 -0.68 -15.50 -65.75
N ARG A 589 0.15 -16.07 -64.90
CA ARG A 589 1.49 -16.56 -65.27
C ARG A 589 1.47 -17.75 -66.24
N TYR A 590 0.32 -18.45 -66.38
CA TYR A 590 0.13 -19.56 -67.24
C TYR A 590 -0.53 -19.16 -68.59
N ASN A 591 -0.66 -17.84 -68.85
CA ASN A 591 -1.33 -17.26 -70.03
C ASN A 591 -2.85 -17.54 -70.09
N VAL A 592 -3.48 -17.77 -68.93
CA VAL A 592 -4.94 -17.84 -68.83
C VAL A 592 -5.50 -16.44 -68.64
N GLN A 593 -6.35 -16.00 -69.54
CA GLN A 593 -7.01 -14.71 -69.42
C GLN A 593 -8.26 -14.83 -68.53
N THR A 594 -8.30 -14.08 -67.41
CA THR A 594 -9.35 -14.12 -66.40
C THR A 594 -9.96 -12.74 -66.18
N GLY A 595 -11.20 -12.71 -65.71
CA GLY A 595 -11.87 -11.48 -65.31
C GLY A 595 -13.08 -11.16 -66.21
N TYR A 596 -13.71 -10.03 -65.94
CA TYR A 596 -14.92 -9.54 -66.61
C TYR A 596 -14.98 -8.01 -66.51
N GLU A 597 -15.84 -7.36 -67.31
CA GLU A 597 -16.06 -5.92 -67.22
C GLU A 597 -16.65 -5.52 -65.89
N GLY A 598 -15.97 -4.58 -65.17
CA GLY A 598 -16.34 -4.09 -63.85
C GLY A 598 -15.63 -4.78 -62.67
N ARG A 599 -14.88 -5.87 -62.91
CA ARG A 599 -14.16 -6.59 -61.86
C ARG A 599 -13.18 -5.70 -61.11
N ALA A 600 -12.47 -4.83 -61.78
CA ALA A 600 -11.51 -3.93 -61.12
C ALA A 600 -12.21 -3.01 -60.10
N TRP A 601 -13.38 -2.49 -60.48
CA TRP A 601 -14.16 -1.63 -59.60
C TRP A 601 -14.74 -2.39 -58.43
N GLU A 602 -15.25 -3.57 -58.58
CA GLU A 602 -15.76 -4.42 -57.50
C GLU A 602 -14.66 -4.75 -56.46
N ARG A 603 -13.46 -5.05 -56.93
CA ARG A 603 -12.29 -5.29 -56.05
C ARG A 603 -11.92 -4.07 -55.26
N ILE A 604 -11.94 -2.87 -55.87
CA ILE A 604 -11.66 -1.62 -55.16
C ILE A 604 -12.73 -1.38 -54.10
N GLN A 605 -14.02 -1.51 -54.43
CA GLN A 605 -15.12 -1.33 -53.50
C GLN A 605 -15.04 -2.30 -52.31
N LEU A 606 -14.75 -3.57 -52.57
CA LEU A 606 -14.59 -4.56 -51.51
C LEU A 606 -13.45 -4.19 -50.54
N LEU A 607 -12.33 -3.71 -51.07
CA LEU A 607 -11.21 -3.28 -50.23
C LEU A 607 -11.52 -1.98 -49.47
N GLU A 608 -12.29 -1.05 -50.05
CA GLU A 608 -12.80 0.16 -49.38
C GLU A 608 -13.77 -0.20 -48.25
N GLU A 609 -14.63 -1.20 -48.44
CA GLU A 609 -15.52 -1.72 -47.40
C GLU A 609 -14.70 -2.34 -46.23
N ILE A 610 -13.69 -3.14 -46.56
CA ILE A 610 -12.78 -3.72 -45.55
C ILE A 610 -12.03 -2.63 -44.78
N GLU A 611 -11.52 -1.59 -45.47
CA GLU A 611 -10.87 -0.44 -44.84
C GLU A 611 -11.83 0.30 -43.92
N ALA A 612 -13.06 0.57 -44.37
CA ALA A 612 -14.07 1.31 -43.61
C ALA A 612 -14.53 0.59 -42.34
N VAL A 613 -14.64 -0.74 -42.40
CA VAL A 613 -14.99 -1.58 -41.23
C VAL A 613 -13.79 -1.79 -40.33
N GLY A 614 -12.56 -1.76 -40.83
CA GLY A 614 -11.34 -2.05 -40.11
C GLY A 614 -11.13 -3.53 -39.83
N ASP A 615 -11.54 -4.39 -40.74
CA ASP A 615 -11.38 -5.84 -40.61
C ASP A 615 -9.91 -6.27 -40.74
N ILE A 616 -9.54 -7.29 -39.98
CA ILE A 616 -8.21 -7.91 -40.07
C ILE A 616 -8.21 -8.86 -41.27
N ILE A 617 -7.37 -8.57 -42.24
CA ILE A 617 -7.18 -9.37 -43.43
C ILE A 617 -5.87 -10.17 -43.43
N ASN A 618 -5.85 -11.26 -44.19
CA ASN A 618 -4.62 -11.96 -44.51
C ASN A 618 -3.96 -11.31 -45.74
N VAL A 619 -2.66 -11.07 -45.63
CA VAL A 619 -1.81 -10.62 -46.73
C VAL A 619 -0.75 -11.69 -46.98
N GLN A 620 -0.65 -12.18 -48.20
CA GLN A 620 0.34 -13.16 -48.60
C GLN A 620 1.19 -12.60 -49.74
N ASP A 621 2.48 -12.50 -49.49
CA ASP A 621 3.48 -12.08 -50.46
C ASP A 621 4.18 -13.33 -51.00
N PHE A 622 3.86 -13.72 -52.24
CA PHE A 622 4.38 -14.92 -52.88
C PHE A 622 5.82 -14.76 -53.34
N THR A 623 6.29 -13.54 -53.48
CA THR A 623 7.69 -13.27 -53.84
C THR A 623 8.63 -13.51 -52.66
N THR A 624 8.18 -13.19 -51.43
CA THR A 624 8.93 -13.40 -50.20
C THR A 624 8.51 -14.65 -49.44
N GLY A 625 7.34 -15.21 -49.74
CA GLY A 625 6.74 -16.32 -49.01
C GLY A 625 6.16 -15.93 -47.65
N GLU A 626 5.99 -14.64 -47.35
CA GLU A 626 5.49 -14.15 -46.06
C GLU A 626 3.96 -14.12 -46.06
N ARG A 627 3.40 -14.56 -44.92
CA ARG A 627 1.98 -14.44 -44.61
C ARG A 627 1.83 -13.64 -43.34
N VAL A 628 1.03 -12.57 -43.37
CA VAL A 628 0.80 -11.69 -42.22
C VAL A 628 -0.68 -11.32 -42.11
N GLN A 629 -1.15 -11.13 -40.92
CA GLN A 629 -2.43 -10.47 -40.65
C GLN A 629 -2.21 -8.96 -40.61
N ALA A 630 -3.09 -8.21 -41.24
CA ALA A 630 -2.95 -6.78 -41.37
C ALA A 630 -4.30 -6.06 -41.48
N LEU A 631 -4.29 -4.76 -41.22
CA LEU A 631 -5.38 -3.82 -41.48
C LEU A 631 -5.00 -2.96 -42.66
N ILE A 632 -5.97 -2.65 -43.55
CA ILE A 632 -5.76 -1.65 -44.60
C ILE A 632 -5.74 -0.28 -43.92
N GLU A 633 -4.68 0.47 -44.10
CA GLU A 633 -4.50 1.80 -43.50
C GLU A 633 -4.77 2.93 -44.51
N ARG A 634 -4.50 2.66 -45.79
CA ARG A 634 -4.67 3.63 -46.85
C ARG A 634 -4.74 2.92 -48.19
N MET A 635 -5.62 3.40 -49.05
CA MET A 635 -5.67 3.03 -50.48
C MET A 635 -5.61 4.26 -51.36
N ASN A 636 -4.97 4.14 -52.51
CA ASN A 636 -4.92 5.18 -53.52
C ASN A 636 -4.99 4.54 -54.90
N PHE A 637 -6.06 4.83 -55.65
CA PHE A 637 -6.24 4.33 -57.02
C PHE A 637 -5.92 5.42 -58.03
N THR A 638 -5.04 5.11 -58.96
CA THR A 638 -4.70 5.98 -60.08
C THR A 638 -5.01 5.26 -61.38
N ARG A 639 -5.98 5.77 -62.15
CA ARG A 639 -6.33 5.21 -63.46
C ARG A 639 -5.14 5.25 -64.42
N LYS A 640 -4.82 4.13 -65.04
CA LYS A 640 -3.74 3.97 -66.01
C LYS A 640 -4.28 3.23 -67.26
N THR A 641 -3.61 3.43 -68.37
CA THR A 641 -3.79 2.55 -69.52
C THR A 641 -3.12 1.20 -69.24
N PRO A 642 -3.64 0.09 -69.79
CA PRO A 642 -3.00 -1.21 -69.64
C PRO A 642 -1.49 -1.13 -69.94
N PRO A 643 -0.61 -1.60 -69.05
CA PRO A 643 0.83 -1.45 -69.21
C PRO A 643 1.42 -2.39 -70.27
N ASP A 644 0.76 -3.52 -70.52
CA ASP A 644 1.13 -4.51 -71.50
C ASP A 644 -0.10 -5.34 -71.92
N LYS A 645 0.11 -6.36 -72.80
CA LYS A 645 -0.97 -7.21 -73.32
C LYS A 645 -1.62 -8.17 -72.33
N ARG A 646 -1.12 -8.21 -71.10
CA ARG A 646 -1.68 -9.04 -70.01
C ARG A 646 -2.89 -8.38 -69.37
N PHE A 647 -3.10 -7.10 -69.60
CA PHE A 647 -4.18 -6.34 -69.00
C PHE A 647 -5.10 -5.72 -70.04
N ASP A 648 -6.41 -5.72 -69.75
CA ASP A 648 -7.40 -5.11 -70.62
C ASP A 648 -8.59 -4.54 -69.84
N GLY A 649 -9.37 -3.67 -70.42
CA GLY A 649 -10.55 -3.06 -69.85
C GLY A 649 -10.27 -1.85 -68.97
N PHE A 650 -11.19 -1.58 -68.03
CA PHE A 650 -11.02 -0.52 -67.03
C PHE A 650 -10.02 -0.97 -65.98
N GLY A 651 -9.21 -0.01 -65.50
CA GLY A 651 -8.30 -0.29 -64.41
C GLY A 651 -7.21 0.74 -64.27
N GLY A 652 -6.21 0.39 -63.46
CA GLY A 652 -5.09 1.25 -63.17
C GLY A 652 -4.16 0.66 -62.11
N MET A 653 -3.38 1.52 -61.47
CA MET A 653 -2.51 1.18 -60.36
C MET A 653 -3.24 1.50 -59.07
N LEU A 654 -3.33 0.50 -58.18
CA LEU A 654 -3.85 0.61 -56.84
C LEU A 654 -2.68 0.45 -55.85
N THR A 655 -2.43 1.49 -55.06
CA THR A 655 -1.42 1.46 -54.00
C THR A 655 -2.12 1.22 -52.68
N ILE A 656 -1.86 0.08 -52.06
CA ILE A 656 -2.48 -0.36 -50.81
C ILE A 656 -1.41 -0.33 -49.74
N THR A 657 -1.64 0.40 -48.66
CA THR A 657 -0.79 0.39 -47.48
C THR A 657 -1.49 -0.38 -46.36
N VAL A 658 -0.85 -1.40 -45.88
CA VAL A 658 -1.36 -2.22 -44.78
C VAL A 658 -0.47 -2.11 -43.56
N ARG A 659 -1.07 -2.19 -42.39
CA ARG A 659 -0.40 -2.28 -41.12
C ARG A 659 -0.54 -3.68 -40.56
N THR A 660 0.56 -4.37 -40.27
CA THR A 660 0.49 -5.71 -39.69
C THR A 660 -0.10 -5.63 -38.27
N VAL A 661 -1.02 -6.53 -38.00
CA VAL A 661 -1.55 -6.82 -36.65
C VAL A 661 -0.81 -8.06 -36.21
N LEU A 662 -0.10 -8.03 -35.12
CA LEU A 662 0.78 -9.06 -34.53
C LEU A 662 0.91 -10.42 -35.23
#